data_e2efd8fdf108b8bad93bdfcea35d9539
#
_entry.id   e2efd8fdf108b8bad93bdfcea35d9539
#
_cell.length_a   1.000
_cell.length_b   1.000
_cell.length_c   1.000
_cell.angle_alpha   90.00
_cell.angle_beta   90.00
_cell.angle_gamma   90.00
#
_symmetry.space_group_name_H-M   'P 1'
#
loop_
_entity.id
_entity.type
_entity.pdbx_description
1 polymer ?
#
loop_
_entity_poly.entity_id
_entity_poly.type
_entity_poly.pdbx_seq_one_letter_code
_entity_poly.pdbx_strand_id
1 'polypeptide(L)'
;MDTLIVNCMEYILENQLNSYRTFRRYVESYASGCRTVVALIRRRAALSPAAVAVVDKTSSLSYEELDRQSDALAIRLRQNGVGAGKYVGIMLPRTKEYIVAILATLKAGGTYVPLDAACPRIRLNTIVTQSSMSCLIIRGGKIPTWDAQPVQSVIDMEDMSYASPGCACAPDYSEEVGAACLMFTSGTTGEPKGVIISHRYIKSLALYGSRLFQLTERDRVMLHPSFGVIASFGNIYPALISGSSVHIISDDLRHDIMALRRYIVHAGISGGVLYTAIGSQLLDSRLTSMRWMMMGGEPLVSPSIPAGMSVYICLGCTEGLFIAHSQIGAGEHKGVMALTTPAACNVTLLVDAAGNPVKQGEIGEIAITGDVVADGYVDDRQATGAKFGSSPLIAGRTLYRTGDLGRINDRGMLEYCGRADRQIKVSGYRIEPAEVEAAILGFGGGIVGTIVAAVNIGNTRQLCAWYASERPIAASSIKDHVSRLLPAYMVPKYYVHTPSLLTGNGDKIDIASLPLPEIASDEIVPPRDMAEEKVLAMVKRVLGCDQIGVTTDLVTVGLTSLQAMYIATCMEEELQLTLHTWQMLGKRSIRQWLAEARHTGHVVHTYPARRFYPLLAGQWRIYHEMLDDPYNAKNGTFRLIFMPAMTVSRLAAAVERVIEAHQSLGVRIVLHKGVPMMERSDSAKPDVEVYEVAEDWDSHECARHLKPFFISEESNPLVRIVVIGKPSGAYLLIHCAHIIYDGASLQLFLDDLIAALQGKALQPEPVTLFDVSLQEAAYAGTAQGVRDQEYYGQLCSGCTAITELQPGKDLSGSVGFSYDTGLVDAYCRSKAVTASSFWTTTMLRALHRVTGIGDLAVCTFSSRRSAAEWRRTSGMLLRLLPIVSHSRDQEPDAAMRELQDQLTATLQHEQYPFCKIQYTQNLPFSFLYIYQEGLARLHYPEDWHEVSVAVPHDETRICCVQVFPYATGTKVCIEYNGTSYSRSGAQLLADKWQSVVCEIINKHLKTTENYGTQEN
;
A
#
# COMPACT_ATOMS: atom_id res chain seq x y z
N MET A 1 -56.15 -4.35 15.96
CA MET A 1 -54.87 -4.34 15.24
C MET A 1 -53.87 -3.42 15.91
N ASP A 2 -54.25 -2.18 16.25
CA ASP A 2 -53.35 -1.21 16.90
C ASP A 2 -52.80 -1.64 18.27
N THR A 3 -53.61 -2.33 19.10
CA THR A 3 -53.21 -2.83 20.42
C THR A 3 -52.17 -3.97 20.32
N LEU A 4 -52.23 -4.79 19.27
CA LEU A 4 -51.27 -5.87 19.01
C LEU A 4 -49.93 -5.32 18.49
N ILE A 5 -49.96 -4.25 17.70
CA ILE A 5 -48.75 -3.60 17.14
C ILE A 5 -48.02 -2.83 18.21
N VAL A 6 -48.71 -2.13 19.11
CA VAL A 6 -48.12 -1.45 20.27
C VAL A 6 -47.45 -2.47 21.19
N ASN A 7 -48.10 -3.60 21.45
CA ASN A 7 -47.53 -4.69 22.26
C ASN A 7 -46.27 -5.31 21.62
N CYS A 8 -46.16 -5.36 20.30
CA CYS A 8 -44.97 -5.92 19.61
C CYS A 8 -43.74 -4.99 19.74
N MET A 9 -43.90 -3.70 19.56
CA MET A 9 -42.82 -2.73 19.73
C MET A 9 -42.36 -2.62 21.18
N GLU A 10 -43.32 -2.63 22.14
CA GLU A 10 -43.00 -2.70 23.57
C GLU A 10 -42.22 -3.97 23.91
N TYR A 11 -42.62 -5.13 23.36
CA TYR A 11 -41.93 -6.41 23.54
C TYR A 11 -40.50 -6.39 22.97
N ILE A 12 -40.28 -5.82 21.77
CA ILE A 12 -38.96 -5.70 21.15
C ILE A 12 -38.07 -4.79 22.00
N LEU A 13 -38.58 -3.67 22.46
CA LEU A 13 -37.89 -2.71 23.30
C LEU A 13 -37.53 -3.31 24.66
N GLU A 14 -38.44 -4.06 25.26
CA GLU A 14 -38.22 -4.75 26.54
C GLU A 14 -37.12 -5.82 26.41
N ASN A 15 -37.11 -6.58 25.30
CA ASN A 15 -36.05 -7.54 25.01
C ASN A 15 -34.68 -6.87 24.85
N GLN A 16 -34.61 -5.72 24.18
CA GLN A 16 -33.35 -4.94 24.06
C GLN A 16 -32.92 -4.40 25.43
N LEU A 17 -33.83 -3.88 26.25
CA LEU A 17 -33.52 -3.42 27.60
C LEU A 17 -33.02 -4.58 28.50
N ASN A 18 -33.62 -5.76 28.40
CA ASN A 18 -33.17 -6.96 29.12
C ASN A 18 -31.79 -7.43 28.65
N SER A 19 -31.53 -7.37 27.35
CA SER A 19 -30.20 -7.65 26.77
C SER A 19 -29.16 -6.65 27.26
N TYR A 20 -29.48 -5.36 27.28
CA TYR A 20 -28.62 -4.33 27.81
C TYR A 20 -28.37 -4.49 29.32
N ARG A 21 -29.41 -4.76 30.14
CA ARG A 21 -29.26 -5.04 31.57
C ARG A 21 -28.37 -6.27 31.82
N THR A 22 -28.51 -7.30 31.01
CA THR A 22 -27.70 -8.50 31.10
C THR A 22 -26.24 -8.21 30.74
N PHE A 23 -26.03 -7.41 29.70
CA PHE A 23 -24.69 -6.94 29.33
C PHE A 23 -24.08 -6.07 30.44
N ARG A 24 -24.84 -5.17 31.03
CA ARG A 24 -24.38 -4.36 32.18
C ARG A 24 -23.94 -5.21 33.37
N ARG A 25 -24.69 -6.24 33.73
CA ARG A 25 -24.30 -7.17 34.82
C ARG A 25 -23.01 -7.90 34.45
N TYR A 26 -22.83 -8.29 33.18
CA TYR A 26 -21.58 -8.87 32.70
C TYR A 26 -20.41 -7.88 32.84
N VAL A 27 -20.58 -6.63 32.42
CA VAL A 27 -19.56 -5.57 32.59
C VAL A 27 -19.18 -5.41 34.06
N GLU A 28 -20.15 -5.34 34.95
CA GLU A 28 -19.93 -5.19 36.40
C GLU A 28 -19.20 -6.39 37.00
N SER A 29 -19.53 -7.60 36.58
CA SER A 29 -18.90 -8.84 37.04
C SER A 29 -17.46 -8.99 36.49
N TYR A 30 -17.28 -8.87 35.17
CA TYR A 30 -15.99 -9.06 34.51
C TYR A 30 -14.98 -7.96 34.89
N ALA A 31 -15.43 -6.73 34.95
CA ALA A 31 -14.62 -5.57 35.26
C ALA A 31 -14.60 -5.22 36.76
N SER A 32 -14.91 -6.17 37.64
CA SER A 32 -14.86 -5.94 39.09
C SER A 32 -13.50 -5.38 39.50
N GLY A 33 -13.50 -4.20 40.16
CA GLY A 33 -12.29 -3.47 40.54
C GLY A 33 -11.62 -2.65 39.40
N CYS A 34 -12.04 -2.81 38.12
CA CYS A 34 -11.47 -2.10 36.98
C CYS A 34 -12.46 -1.05 36.46
N ARG A 35 -12.21 0.23 36.75
CA ARG A 35 -13.09 1.34 36.31
C ARG A 35 -12.93 1.67 34.82
N THR A 36 -11.74 1.50 34.24
CA THR A 36 -11.41 1.90 32.88
C THR A 36 -10.84 0.75 32.08
N VAL A 37 -10.71 0.93 30.75
CA VAL A 37 -10.06 -0.06 29.86
C VAL A 37 -8.57 -0.21 30.19
N VAL A 38 -7.92 0.87 30.66
CA VAL A 38 -6.50 0.86 31.08
C VAL A 38 -6.32 -0.14 32.22
N ALA A 39 -7.18 -0.10 33.25
CA ALA A 39 -7.12 -1.03 34.36
C ALA A 39 -7.32 -2.50 33.95
N LEU A 40 -8.17 -2.76 32.93
CA LEU A 40 -8.36 -4.08 32.36
C LEU A 40 -7.12 -4.58 31.62
N ILE A 41 -6.47 -3.71 30.83
CA ILE A 41 -5.23 -4.04 30.09
C ILE A 41 -4.09 -4.28 31.07
N ARG A 42 -3.94 -3.43 32.11
CA ARG A 42 -2.94 -3.61 33.17
C ARG A 42 -3.13 -4.92 33.92
N ARG A 43 -4.39 -5.29 34.24
CA ARG A 43 -4.71 -6.59 34.81
C ARG A 43 -4.26 -7.75 33.89
N ARG A 44 -4.43 -7.57 32.57
CA ARG A 44 -3.97 -8.57 31.60
C ARG A 44 -2.45 -8.66 31.52
N ALA A 45 -1.74 -7.53 31.55
CA ALA A 45 -0.29 -7.48 31.63
C ALA A 45 0.26 -8.22 32.86
N ALA A 46 -0.42 -8.10 34.01
CA ALA A 46 -0.05 -8.84 35.21
C ALA A 46 -0.31 -10.35 35.14
N LEU A 47 -1.36 -10.80 34.40
CA LEU A 47 -1.71 -12.20 34.22
C LEU A 47 -0.84 -12.93 33.20
N SER A 48 -0.46 -12.27 32.12
CA SER A 48 0.27 -12.86 30.99
C SER A 48 1.38 -11.91 30.48
N PRO A 49 2.39 -11.59 31.33
CA PRO A 49 3.38 -10.52 31.03
C PRO A 49 4.19 -10.76 29.76
N ALA A 50 4.59 -12.02 29.51
CA ALA A 50 5.41 -12.39 28.36
C ALA A 50 4.61 -12.60 27.06
N ALA A 51 3.26 -12.58 27.12
CA ALA A 51 2.46 -12.74 25.91
C ALA A 51 2.60 -11.53 24.99
N VAL A 52 2.58 -11.74 23.67
CA VAL A 52 2.67 -10.68 22.68
C VAL A 52 1.38 -9.85 22.70
N ALA A 53 1.50 -8.53 22.91
CA ALA A 53 0.39 -7.60 22.95
C ALA A 53 0.21 -6.86 21.62
N VAL A 54 1.31 -6.38 21.01
CA VAL A 54 1.28 -5.57 19.79
C VAL A 54 2.39 -6.01 18.84
N VAL A 55 2.05 -6.12 17.58
CA VAL A 55 3.01 -6.43 16.50
C VAL A 55 2.89 -5.35 15.42
N ASP A 56 4.03 -4.82 14.98
CA ASP A 56 4.11 -3.96 13.78
C ASP A 56 5.08 -4.56 12.75
N LYS A 57 5.36 -3.81 11.68
CA LYS A 57 6.27 -4.25 10.61
C LYS A 57 7.69 -4.56 11.12
N THR A 58 8.13 -3.92 12.19
CA THR A 58 9.54 -3.96 12.65
C THR A 58 9.78 -4.94 13.78
N SER A 59 8.84 -5.07 14.71
CA SER A 59 8.99 -5.91 15.91
C SER A 59 7.67 -6.01 16.68
N SER A 60 7.71 -6.66 17.83
CA SER A 60 6.58 -6.83 18.74
C SER A 60 6.88 -6.26 20.12
N LEU A 61 5.82 -6.02 20.90
CA LEU A 61 5.87 -5.75 22.34
C LEU A 61 5.08 -6.82 23.07
N SER A 62 5.62 -7.34 24.18
CA SER A 62 4.86 -8.10 25.15
C SER A 62 3.91 -7.20 25.95
N TYR A 63 2.97 -7.80 26.69
CA TYR A 63 2.08 -7.07 27.58
C TYR A 63 2.82 -6.31 28.67
N GLU A 64 3.89 -6.90 29.23
CA GLU A 64 4.76 -6.25 30.21
C GLU A 64 5.50 -5.07 29.60
N GLU A 65 6.08 -5.23 28.42
CA GLU A 65 6.78 -4.15 27.72
C GLU A 65 5.84 -3.01 27.36
N LEU A 66 4.63 -3.31 26.86
CA LEU A 66 3.60 -2.33 26.56
C LEU A 66 3.19 -1.54 27.81
N ASP A 67 2.96 -2.23 28.93
CA ASP A 67 2.60 -1.59 30.20
C ASP A 67 3.71 -0.71 30.73
N ARG A 68 4.95 -1.22 30.76
CA ARG A 68 6.14 -0.50 31.20
C ARG A 68 6.47 0.72 30.33
N GLN A 69 6.43 0.57 29.00
CA GLN A 69 6.71 1.68 28.08
C GLN A 69 5.64 2.78 28.18
N SER A 70 4.38 2.38 28.30
CA SER A 70 3.30 3.36 28.47
C SER A 70 3.32 4.01 29.86
N ASP A 71 3.82 3.35 30.91
CA ASP A 71 4.07 3.96 32.22
C ASP A 71 5.17 5.02 32.16
N ALA A 72 6.29 4.71 31.50
CA ALA A 72 7.40 5.66 31.35
C ALA A 72 6.96 6.92 30.60
N LEU A 73 6.20 6.77 29.52
CA LEU A 73 5.67 7.90 28.77
C LEU A 73 4.57 8.65 29.56
N ALA A 74 3.74 7.95 30.35
CA ALA A 74 2.72 8.59 31.20
C ALA A 74 3.35 9.50 32.26
N ILE A 75 4.43 9.07 32.88
CA ILE A 75 5.21 9.89 33.82
C ILE A 75 5.73 11.14 33.10
N ARG A 76 6.28 11.00 31.90
CA ARG A 76 6.78 12.13 31.11
C ARG A 76 5.65 13.11 30.73
N LEU A 77 4.47 12.59 30.35
CA LEU A 77 3.29 13.39 30.07
C LEU A 77 2.83 14.17 31.32
N ARG A 78 2.80 13.55 32.49
CA ARG A 78 2.48 14.19 33.76
C ARG A 78 3.45 15.32 34.09
N GLN A 79 4.75 15.11 33.92
CA GLN A 79 5.79 16.12 34.07
C GLN A 79 5.58 17.33 33.15
N ASN A 80 4.96 17.12 31.97
CA ASN A 80 4.59 18.17 31.03
C ASN A 80 3.16 18.73 31.27
N GLY A 81 2.58 18.49 32.45
CA GLY A 81 1.30 19.07 32.85
C GLY A 81 0.05 18.37 32.26
N VAL A 82 0.20 17.19 31.67
CA VAL A 82 -0.95 16.41 31.16
C VAL A 82 -1.73 15.82 32.35
N GLY A 83 -3.05 15.88 32.29
CA GLY A 83 -3.97 15.36 33.30
C GLY A 83 -5.41 15.54 32.85
N ALA A 84 -6.37 15.48 33.80
CA ALA A 84 -7.80 15.63 33.53
C ALA A 84 -8.11 16.93 32.78
N GLY A 85 -8.89 16.84 31.73
CA GLY A 85 -9.28 17.96 30.87
C GLY A 85 -8.17 18.47 29.93
N LYS A 86 -7.01 17.76 29.81
CA LYS A 86 -5.93 18.11 28.90
C LYS A 86 -5.97 17.19 27.66
N TYR A 87 -5.88 17.79 26.47
CA TYR A 87 -5.81 17.08 25.21
C TYR A 87 -4.36 16.87 24.78
N VAL A 88 -4.04 15.67 24.28
CA VAL A 88 -2.71 15.26 23.81
C VAL A 88 -2.83 14.80 22.36
N GLY A 89 -2.23 15.53 21.43
CA GLY A 89 -2.14 15.13 20.02
C GLY A 89 -1.17 13.95 19.87
N ILE A 90 -1.56 12.93 19.14
CA ILE A 90 -0.69 11.80 18.76
C ILE A 90 -0.53 11.83 17.27
N MET A 91 0.67 12.18 16.79
CA MET A 91 1.02 12.23 15.37
C MET A 91 2.23 11.33 15.11
N LEU A 92 1.98 10.04 15.11
CA LEU A 92 2.97 9.00 14.93
C LEU A 92 2.66 8.16 13.68
N PRO A 93 3.67 7.54 13.06
CA PRO A 93 3.44 6.53 12.03
C PRO A 93 2.67 5.32 12.60
N ARG A 94 2.19 4.46 11.72
CA ARG A 94 1.45 3.23 12.09
C ARG A 94 2.39 2.18 12.67
N THR A 95 2.81 2.41 13.91
CA THR A 95 3.73 1.54 14.64
C THR A 95 3.20 1.26 16.05
N LYS A 96 3.84 0.32 16.75
CA LYS A 96 3.48 -0.06 18.13
C LYS A 96 3.56 1.10 19.12
N GLU A 97 4.43 2.08 18.85
CA GLU A 97 4.57 3.30 19.65
C GLU A 97 3.27 4.13 19.69
N TYR A 98 2.41 4.01 18.65
CA TYR A 98 1.11 4.66 18.65
C TYR A 98 0.21 4.13 19.78
N ILE A 99 0.19 2.81 19.99
CA ILE A 99 -0.58 2.18 21.08
C ILE A 99 0.04 2.50 22.44
N VAL A 100 1.38 2.55 22.54
CA VAL A 100 2.07 3.03 23.74
C VAL A 100 1.63 4.45 24.09
N ALA A 101 1.58 5.36 23.10
CA ALA A 101 1.18 6.75 23.28
C ALA A 101 -0.30 6.90 23.72
N ILE A 102 -1.21 6.10 23.13
CA ILE A 102 -2.61 6.04 23.55
C ILE A 102 -2.69 5.65 25.02
N LEU A 103 -2.12 4.51 25.41
CA LEU A 103 -2.19 4.04 26.80
C LEU A 103 -1.53 4.98 27.78
N ALA A 104 -0.39 5.56 27.42
CA ALA A 104 0.31 6.53 28.26
C ALA A 104 -0.51 7.79 28.50
N THR A 105 -1.19 8.31 27.48
CA THR A 105 -2.09 9.47 27.60
C THR A 105 -3.25 9.17 28.53
N LEU A 106 -3.89 8.01 28.38
CA LEU A 106 -4.97 7.57 29.24
C LEU A 106 -4.50 7.37 30.69
N LYS A 107 -3.34 6.71 30.90
CA LYS A 107 -2.75 6.52 32.23
C LYS A 107 -2.41 7.86 32.91
N ALA A 108 -1.96 8.86 32.15
CA ALA A 108 -1.72 10.22 32.64
C ALA A 108 -3.01 10.97 33.03
N GLY A 109 -4.20 10.44 32.71
CA GLY A 109 -5.50 11.08 32.90
C GLY A 109 -5.86 12.09 31.79
N GLY A 110 -5.10 12.13 30.70
CA GLY A 110 -5.35 12.97 29.54
C GLY A 110 -6.30 12.35 28.50
N THR A 111 -6.74 13.17 27.59
CA THR A 111 -7.59 12.78 26.44
C THR A 111 -6.75 12.79 25.17
N TYR A 112 -6.59 11.67 24.48
CA TYR A 112 -5.80 11.65 23.25
C TYR A 112 -6.60 12.12 22.03
N VAL A 113 -5.88 12.78 21.11
CA VAL A 113 -6.39 13.28 19.83
C VAL A 113 -5.57 12.62 18.71
N PRO A 114 -6.12 11.67 17.97
CA PRO A 114 -5.38 11.06 16.87
C PRO A 114 -5.22 12.05 15.71
N LEU A 115 -3.98 12.24 15.25
CA LEU A 115 -3.62 13.10 14.13
C LEU A 115 -2.98 12.29 13.03
N ASP A 116 -3.38 12.55 11.78
CA ASP A 116 -2.78 11.95 10.59
C ASP A 116 -1.87 12.98 9.92
N ALA A 117 -0.58 12.68 9.84
CA ALA A 117 0.42 13.56 9.22
C ALA A 117 0.17 13.78 7.71
N ALA A 118 -0.56 12.88 7.04
CA ALA A 118 -0.96 13.01 5.64
C ALA A 118 -2.15 13.96 5.44
N CYS A 119 -2.78 14.41 6.54
CA CYS A 119 -3.91 15.34 6.48
C CYS A 119 -3.45 16.74 6.05
N PRO A 120 -4.22 17.48 5.21
CA PRO A 120 -3.86 18.83 4.80
C PRO A 120 -3.60 19.76 6.01
N ARG A 121 -2.58 20.62 5.88
CA ARG A 121 -2.14 21.52 6.95
C ARG A 121 -3.29 22.38 7.51
N ILE A 122 -4.16 22.89 6.64
CA ILE A 122 -5.31 23.72 7.03
C ILE A 122 -6.23 22.93 7.96
N ARG A 123 -6.54 21.67 7.65
CA ARG A 123 -7.37 20.81 8.47
C ARG A 123 -6.68 20.46 9.80
N LEU A 124 -5.39 20.19 9.78
CA LEU A 124 -4.61 19.96 11.02
C LEU A 124 -4.65 21.22 11.92
N ASN A 125 -4.49 22.43 11.35
CA ASN A 125 -4.62 23.68 12.07
C ASN A 125 -6.00 23.81 12.76
N THR A 126 -7.08 23.50 12.05
CA THR A 126 -8.44 23.51 12.62
C THR A 126 -8.56 22.55 13.79
N ILE A 127 -8.07 21.31 13.65
CA ILE A 127 -8.10 20.29 14.71
C ILE A 127 -7.29 20.74 15.93
N VAL A 128 -6.07 21.27 15.71
CA VAL A 128 -5.20 21.77 16.79
C VAL A 128 -5.87 22.93 17.54
N THR A 129 -6.49 23.86 16.82
CA THR A 129 -7.18 25.01 17.39
C THR A 129 -8.42 24.59 18.19
N GLN A 130 -9.30 23.77 17.60
CA GLN A 130 -10.52 23.32 18.27
C GLN A 130 -10.25 22.43 19.48
N SER A 131 -9.19 21.59 19.44
CA SER A 131 -8.84 20.74 20.57
C SER A 131 -8.11 21.48 21.68
N SER A 132 -7.52 22.66 21.41
CA SER A 132 -6.67 23.39 22.37
C SER A 132 -5.67 22.46 23.07
N MET A 133 -5.04 21.54 22.30
CA MET A 133 -4.16 20.52 22.86
C MET A 133 -2.94 21.12 23.56
N SER A 134 -2.62 20.54 24.73
CA SER A 134 -1.52 21.02 25.58
C SER A 134 -0.18 20.34 25.25
N CYS A 135 -0.23 19.13 24.69
CA CYS A 135 0.95 18.33 24.39
C CYS A 135 0.79 17.65 23.04
N LEU A 136 1.90 17.47 22.32
CA LEU A 136 1.98 16.73 21.06
C LEU A 136 3.05 15.64 21.15
N ILE A 137 2.69 14.41 20.78
CA ILE A 137 3.62 13.28 20.68
C ILE A 137 3.95 13.07 19.21
N ILE A 138 5.25 13.10 18.87
CA ILE A 138 5.78 12.94 17.52
C ILE A 138 6.92 11.91 17.48
N ARG A 139 7.46 11.68 16.29
CA ARG A 139 8.69 10.92 16.07
C ARG A 139 9.56 11.58 15.03
N GLY A 140 10.87 11.74 15.32
CA GLY A 140 11.88 12.24 14.38
C GLY A 140 11.94 13.76 14.23
N GLY A 141 11.65 14.53 15.28
CA GLY A 141 11.97 15.97 15.42
C GLY A 141 11.23 16.94 14.50
N LYS A 142 10.44 16.47 13.54
CA LYS A 142 9.70 17.34 12.60
C LYS A 142 8.37 17.78 13.21
N ILE A 143 8.41 18.93 13.89
CA ILE A 143 7.17 19.61 14.31
C ILE A 143 6.59 20.28 13.07
N PRO A 144 5.35 19.95 12.67
CA PRO A 144 4.68 20.68 11.61
C PRO A 144 4.59 22.17 12.01
N THR A 145 4.88 23.04 11.07
CA THR A 145 4.67 24.48 11.28
C THR A 145 3.17 24.75 11.24
N TRP A 146 2.55 24.96 12.41
CA TRP A 146 1.15 25.37 12.53
C TRP A 146 1.04 26.89 12.49
N ASP A 147 -0.09 27.37 11.99
CA ASP A 147 -0.48 28.78 12.12
C ASP A 147 -1.28 29.02 13.42
N ALA A 148 -1.69 27.91 14.09
CA ALA A 148 -2.37 27.91 15.38
C ALA A 148 -1.41 28.25 16.53
N GLN A 149 -1.98 28.56 17.71
CA GLN A 149 -1.17 28.77 18.92
C GLN A 149 -0.24 27.59 19.15
N PRO A 150 1.03 27.83 19.52
CA PRO A 150 1.99 26.76 19.73
C PRO A 150 1.52 25.80 20.81
N VAL A 151 1.57 24.50 20.53
CA VAL A 151 1.36 23.46 21.53
C VAL A 151 2.37 23.68 22.66
N GLN A 152 1.92 23.61 23.89
CA GLN A 152 2.74 23.99 25.07
C GLN A 152 3.97 23.08 25.24
N SER A 153 3.85 21.81 24.90
CA SER A 153 4.96 20.86 24.99
C SER A 153 4.91 19.85 23.83
N VAL A 154 6.10 19.41 23.41
CA VAL A 154 6.26 18.36 22.40
C VAL A 154 7.13 17.26 22.98
N ILE A 155 6.71 16.02 22.81
CA ILE A 155 7.46 14.83 23.21
C ILE A 155 7.83 14.06 21.95
N ASP A 156 9.13 13.94 21.67
CA ASP A 156 9.61 13.07 20.61
C ASP A 156 9.85 11.67 21.15
N MET A 157 9.27 10.67 20.50
CA MET A 157 9.42 9.27 20.91
C MET A 157 10.86 8.73 20.68
N GLU A 158 11.66 9.39 19.84
CA GLU A 158 13.06 9.03 19.65
C GLU A 158 13.95 9.44 20.86
N ASP A 159 13.53 10.48 21.61
CA ASP A 159 14.21 10.92 22.82
C ASP A 159 13.85 10.08 24.06
N MET A 160 12.93 9.12 23.91
CA MET A 160 12.47 8.31 25.05
C MET A 160 13.40 7.13 25.29
N SER A 161 14.07 7.15 26.46
CA SER A 161 14.81 5.99 26.95
C SER A 161 13.89 5.07 27.75
N TYR A 162 13.55 3.93 27.19
CA TYR A 162 12.80 2.86 27.88
C TYR A 162 13.70 1.89 28.63
N ALA A 163 15.02 2.13 28.65
CA ALA A 163 16.04 1.18 29.07
C ALA A 163 16.32 1.17 30.59
N SER A 164 15.65 1.97 31.40
CA SER A 164 15.91 1.98 32.84
C SER A 164 15.14 0.84 33.54
N PRO A 165 15.79 -0.24 33.98
CA PRO A 165 15.19 -1.19 34.90
C PRO A 165 14.95 -0.44 36.21
N GLY A 166 13.71 -0.24 36.61
CA GLY A 166 13.35 0.47 37.86
C GLY A 166 12.44 1.69 37.67
N CYS A 167 11.88 1.92 36.49
CA CYS A 167 10.84 2.92 36.35
C CYS A 167 9.63 2.49 37.23
N ALA A 168 9.33 3.29 38.25
CA ALA A 168 8.18 3.06 39.11
C ALA A 168 6.92 2.92 38.25
N CYS A 169 6.05 1.95 38.58
CA CYS A 169 4.75 1.81 37.95
C CYS A 169 4.00 3.14 38.08
N ALA A 170 3.64 3.75 36.94
CA ALA A 170 2.89 5.00 36.98
C ALA A 170 1.51 4.73 37.58
N PRO A 171 1.03 5.57 38.50
CA PRO A 171 -0.37 5.51 38.93
C PRO A 171 -1.29 5.69 37.72
N ASP A 172 -2.39 4.94 37.71
CA ASP A 172 -3.45 5.13 36.72
C ASP A 172 -4.37 6.27 37.15
N TYR A 173 -4.29 7.38 36.47
CA TYR A 173 -5.14 8.57 36.72
C TYR A 173 -6.40 8.58 35.84
N SER A 174 -6.66 7.52 35.07
CA SER A 174 -7.87 7.43 34.24
C SER A 174 -9.12 7.25 35.10
N GLU A 175 -10.19 7.94 34.75
CA GLU A 175 -11.50 7.87 35.44
C GLU A 175 -12.61 7.50 34.45
N GLU A 176 -13.60 6.74 34.92
CA GLU A 176 -14.66 6.19 34.05
C GLU A 176 -15.50 7.28 33.37
N VAL A 177 -15.70 8.39 34.03
CA VAL A 177 -16.51 9.52 33.50
C VAL A 177 -15.70 10.56 32.74
N GLY A 178 -14.37 10.41 32.71
CA GLY A 178 -13.49 11.32 31.97
C GLY A 178 -13.51 11.05 30.46
N ALA A 179 -13.27 12.11 29.69
CA ALA A 179 -13.00 11.97 28.26
C ALA A 179 -11.70 11.20 28.03
N ALA A 180 -11.75 10.18 27.19
CA ALA A 180 -10.61 9.34 26.85
C ALA A 180 -10.02 9.71 25.48
N CYS A 181 -10.88 9.98 24.49
CA CYS A 181 -10.49 10.33 23.13
C CYS A 181 -11.32 11.49 22.61
N LEU A 182 -10.69 12.38 21.84
CA LEU A 182 -11.36 13.36 21.02
C LEU A 182 -11.12 13.01 19.56
N MET A 183 -12.14 12.50 18.88
CA MET A 183 -12.03 12.01 17.50
C MET A 183 -12.74 12.97 16.54
N PHE A 184 -12.00 13.46 15.54
CA PHE A 184 -12.55 14.41 14.56
C PHE A 184 -13.20 13.69 13.37
N THR A 185 -14.40 14.15 13.02
CA THR A 185 -15.18 13.70 11.87
C THR A 185 -15.50 14.86 10.94
N SER A 186 -15.94 14.57 9.69
CA SER A 186 -16.51 15.61 8.81
C SER A 186 -17.73 16.28 9.45
N GLY A 187 -17.86 17.58 9.27
CA GLY A 187 -18.94 18.37 9.85
C GLY A 187 -19.94 18.90 8.82
N THR A 188 -21.22 18.93 9.21
CA THR A 188 -22.31 19.46 8.35
C THR A 188 -22.19 20.96 8.04
N THR A 189 -21.40 21.69 8.80
CA THR A 189 -21.15 23.13 8.66
C THR A 189 -19.92 23.44 7.79
N GLY A 190 -19.26 22.42 7.23
CA GLY A 190 -18.04 22.58 6.45
C GLY A 190 -16.74 22.54 7.27
N GLU A 191 -16.82 22.42 8.60
CA GLU A 191 -15.66 22.27 9.49
C GLU A 191 -15.69 20.94 10.23
N PRO A 192 -14.51 20.34 10.55
CA PRO A 192 -14.43 19.10 11.31
C PRO A 192 -15.06 19.25 12.69
N LYS A 193 -15.76 18.21 13.16
CA LYS A 193 -16.36 18.14 14.51
C LYS A 193 -15.60 17.15 15.37
N GLY A 194 -15.19 17.57 16.57
CA GLY A 194 -14.54 16.72 17.56
C GLY A 194 -15.58 15.99 18.43
N VAL A 195 -15.66 14.68 18.32
CA VAL A 195 -16.55 13.81 19.10
C VAL A 195 -15.85 13.41 20.40
N ILE A 196 -16.50 13.69 21.55
CA ILE A 196 -15.99 13.37 22.89
C ILE A 196 -16.35 11.92 23.25
N ILE A 197 -15.34 11.06 23.36
CA ILE A 197 -15.49 9.64 23.69
C ILE A 197 -14.97 9.40 25.10
N SER A 198 -15.84 8.90 26.00
CA SER A 198 -15.49 8.65 27.39
C SER A 198 -14.80 7.28 27.61
N HIS A 199 -14.14 7.12 28.76
CA HIS A 199 -13.61 5.84 29.20
C HIS A 199 -14.70 4.77 29.33
N ARG A 200 -15.93 5.13 29.75
CA ARG A 200 -17.09 4.25 29.80
C ARG A 200 -17.38 3.66 28.42
N TYR A 201 -17.42 4.52 27.40
CA TYR A 201 -17.63 4.11 26.01
C TYR A 201 -16.61 3.05 25.59
N ILE A 202 -15.31 3.34 25.75
CA ILE A 202 -14.22 2.44 25.33
C ILE A 202 -14.27 1.12 26.10
N LYS A 203 -14.48 1.15 27.41
CA LYS A 203 -14.57 -0.06 28.26
C LYS A 203 -15.71 -0.95 27.82
N SER A 204 -16.92 -0.39 27.67
CA SER A 204 -18.10 -1.17 27.27
C SER A 204 -17.99 -1.72 25.85
N LEU A 205 -17.43 -0.94 24.93
CA LEU A 205 -17.11 -1.38 23.56
C LEU A 205 -16.10 -2.55 23.57
N ALA A 206 -15.04 -2.44 24.36
CA ALA A 206 -14.02 -3.48 24.48
C ALA A 206 -14.60 -4.81 24.97
N LEU A 207 -15.41 -4.76 26.04
CA LEU A 207 -16.06 -5.93 26.61
C LEU A 207 -17.12 -6.52 25.69
N TYR A 208 -17.86 -5.67 24.97
CA TYR A 208 -18.82 -6.14 24.00
C TYR A 208 -18.16 -6.85 22.83
N GLY A 209 -17.15 -6.23 22.23
CA GLY A 209 -16.39 -6.81 21.10
C GLY A 209 -15.65 -8.09 21.48
N SER A 210 -15.03 -8.12 22.66
CA SER A 210 -14.36 -9.31 23.18
C SER A 210 -15.32 -10.51 23.26
N ARG A 211 -16.55 -10.27 23.76
CA ARG A 211 -17.60 -11.29 23.87
C ARG A 211 -18.18 -11.67 22.51
N LEU A 212 -18.49 -10.70 21.67
CA LEU A 212 -19.08 -10.91 20.33
C LEU A 212 -18.17 -11.77 19.44
N PHE A 213 -16.87 -11.46 19.40
CA PHE A 213 -15.89 -12.16 18.60
C PHE A 213 -15.28 -13.40 19.33
N GLN A 214 -15.68 -13.66 20.59
CA GLN A 214 -15.17 -14.74 21.42
C GLN A 214 -13.63 -14.72 21.49
N LEU A 215 -13.04 -13.55 21.75
CA LEU A 215 -11.59 -13.37 21.75
C LEU A 215 -10.92 -14.08 22.92
N THR A 216 -9.79 -14.70 22.65
CA THR A 216 -8.93 -15.43 23.58
C THR A 216 -7.48 -14.98 23.45
N GLU A 217 -6.60 -15.42 24.30
CA GLU A 217 -5.15 -15.17 24.24
C GLU A 217 -4.46 -15.69 22.96
N ARG A 218 -5.12 -16.62 22.25
CA ARG A 218 -4.60 -17.20 21.00
C ARG A 218 -4.94 -16.35 19.77
N ASP A 219 -5.79 -15.34 19.91
CA ASP A 219 -6.26 -14.55 18.78
C ASP A 219 -5.23 -13.49 18.38
N ARG A 220 -5.14 -13.27 17.08
CA ARG A 220 -4.31 -12.26 16.43
C ARG A 220 -5.23 -11.33 15.65
N VAL A 221 -5.44 -10.13 16.17
CA VAL A 221 -6.43 -9.19 15.63
C VAL A 221 -5.75 -8.17 14.73
N MET A 222 -6.20 -8.10 13.49
CA MET A 222 -5.66 -7.19 12.49
C MET A 222 -6.18 -5.76 12.68
N LEU A 223 -5.30 -4.78 12.86
CA LEU A 223 -5.61 -3.35 12.89
C LEU A 223 -5.38 -2.72 11.51
N HIS A 224 -6.37 -2.82 10.63
CA HIS A 224 -6.35 -2.23 9.30
C HIS A 224 -6.83 -0.76 9.28
N PRO A 225 -7.93 -0.34 9.94
CA PRO A 225 -8.38 1.05 9.93
C PRO A 225 -7.33 2.02 10.50
N SER A 226 -7.40 3.30 10.07
CA SER A 226 -6.57 4.35 10.66
C SER A 226 -6.87 4.52 12.15
N PHE A 227 -5.87 4.92 12.95
CA PHE A 227 -6.07 5.27 14.36
C PHE A 227 -7.05 6.44 14.58
N GLY A 228 -7.19 7.34 13.59
CA GLY A 228 -8.13 8.45 13.59
C GLY A 228 -9.57 8.08 13.23
N VAL A 229 -9.90 6.79 13.13
CA VAL A 229 -11.25 6.31 12.78
C VAL A 229 -11.75 5.35 13.84
N ILE A 230 -13.04 5.51 14.22
CA ILE A 230 -13.65 4.74 15.32
C ILE A 230 -13.58 3.21 15.13
N ALA A 231 -13.55 2.71 13.89
CA ALA A 231 -13.38 1.28 13.60
C ALA A 231 -12.08 0.68 14.19
N SER A 232 -11.04 1.50 14.42
CA SER A 232 -9.80 1.06 15.08
C SER A 232 -10.03 0.57 16.50
N PHE A 233 -11.01 1.16 17.20
CA PHE A 233 -11.35 0.79 18.59
C PHE A 233 -11.84 -0.65 18.68
N GLY A 234 -12.59 -1.11 17.68
CA GLY A 234 -13.08 -2.49 17.59
C GLY A 234 -11.97 -3.53 17.41
N ASN A 235 -10.77 -3.09 17.01
CA ASN A 235 -9.59 -3.95 16.87
C ASN A 235 -8.64 -3.87 18.08
N ILE A 236 -8.43 -2.67 18.62
CA ILE A 236 -7.42 -2.42 19.67
C ILE A 236 -7.91 -2.93 21.02
N TYR A 237 -9.01 -2.35 21.53
CA TYR A 237 -9.40 -2.53 22.91
C TYR A 237 -9.95 -3.93 23.24
N PRO A 238 -10.81 -4.53 22.39
CA PRO A 238 -11.27 -5.90 22.65
C PRO A 238 -10.11 -6.91 22.66
N ALA A 239 -9.14 -6.76 21.76
CA ALA A 239 -7.97 -7.62 21.70
C ALA A 239 -7.12 -7.50 22.98
N LEU A 240 -6.74 -6.27 23.37
CA LEU A 240 -5.85 -6.07 24.51
C LEU A 240 -6.46 -6.51 25.86
N ILE A 241 -7.77 -6.36 26.06
CA ILE A 241 -8.40 -6.86 27.31
C ILE A 241 -8.54 -8.37 27.34
N SER A 242 -8.54 -9.04 26.18
CA SER A 242 -8.69 -10.50 26.05
C SER A 242 -7.36 -11.26 26.14
N GLY A 243 -6.22 -10.57 26.08
CA GLY A 243 -4.89 -11.19 26.01
C GLY A 243 -4.46 -11.53 24.58
N SER A 244 -5.26 -11.15 23.57
CA SER A 244 -4.95 -11.31 22.15
C SER A 244 -3.86 -10.32 21.72
N SER A 245 -3.18 -10.59 20.60
CA SER A 245 -2.24 -9.63 20.00
C SER A 245 -2.91 -8.76 18.96
N VAL A 246 -2.53 -7.46 18.92
CA VAL A 246 -2.93 -6.49 17.90
C VAL A 246 -1.85 -6.41 16.84
N HIS A 247 -2.18 -6.75 15.61
CA HIS A 247 -1.29 -6.68 14.45
C HIS A 247 -1.55 -5.40 13.65
N ILE A 248 -0.68 -4.43 13.74
CA ILE A 248 -0.80 -3.14 13.05
C ILE A 248 -0.39 -3.33 11.58
N ILE A 249 -1.36 -3.21 10.68
CA ILE A 249 -1.11 -3.28 9.25
C ILE A 249 -0.43 -1.99 8.80
N SER A 250 0.75 -2.10 8.23
CA SER A 250 1.52 -0.98 7.69
C SER A 250 0.83 -0.37 6.46
N ASP A 251 1.16 0.89 6.15
CA ASP A 251 0.48 1.61 5.07
C ASP A 251 0.72 0.97 3.69
N ASP A 252 1.87 0.35 3.47
CA ASP A 252 2.16 -0.42 2.26
C ASP A 252 1.27 -1.66 2.09
N LEU A 253 0.87 -2.33 3.18
CA LEU A 253 -0.03 -3.49 3.15
C LEU A 253 -1.52 -3.10 3.08
N ARG A 254 -1.90 -1.94 3.61
CA ARG A 254 -3.32 -1.53 3.70
C ARG A 254 -4.03 -1.43 2.36
N HIS A 255 -3.29 -1.12 1.32
CA HIS A 255 -3.82 -0.83 -0.01
C HIS A 255 -3.52 -1.93 -1.04
N ASP A 256 -2.77 -2.94 -0.63
CA ASP A 256 -2.45 -4.12 -1.44
C ASP A 256 -3.15 -5.36 -0.88
N ILE A 257 -4.31 -5.68 -1.45
CA ILE A 257 -5.12 -6.82 -1.01
C ILE A 257 -4.36 -8.15 -1.10
N MET A 258 -3.50 -8.32 -2.11
CA MET A 258 -2.74 -9.55 -2.28
C MET A 258 -1.64 -9.69 -1.22
N ALA A 259 -0.92 -8.59 -0.92
CA ALA A 259 0.04 -8.57 0.16
C ALA A 259 -0.64 -8.70 1.54
N LEU A 260 -1.81 -8.09 1.72
CA LEU A 260 -2.60 -8.23 2.94
C LEU A 260 -3.07 -9.66 3.16
N ARG A 261 -3.56 -10.36 2.12
CA ARG A 261 -3.91 -11.79 2.20
C ARG A 261 -2.72 -12.64 2.63
N ARG A 262 -1.55 -12.43 2.03
CA ARG A 262 -0.31 -13.12 2.42
C ARG A 262 0.05 -12.87 3.88
N TYR A 263 -0.03 -11.63 4.32
CA TYR A 263 0.22 -11.27 5.72
C TYR A 263 -0.76 -11.97 6.66
N ILE A 264 -2.07 -11.99 6.34
CA ILE A 264 -3.11 -12.65 7.14
C ILE A 264 -2.76 -14.12 7.37
N VAL A 265 -2.40 -14.85 6.32
CA VAL A 265 -2.04 -16.27 6.40
C VAL A 265 -0.73 -16.46 7.18
N HIS A 266 0.33 -15.70 6.82
CA HIS A 266 1.65 -15.84 7.46
C HIS A 266 1.63 -15.47 8.93
N ALA A 267 0.98 -14.37 9.31
CA ALA A 267 0.85 -13.95 10.69
C ALA A 267 -0.22 -14.72 11.46
N GLY A 268 -1.01 -15.59 10.80
CA GLY A 268 -2.09 -16.35 11.42
C GLY A 268 -3.16 -15.43 11.99
N ILE A 269 -3.55 -14.37 11.28
CA ILE A 269 -4.58 -13.43 11.72
C ILE A 269 -5.91 -14.14 11.91
N SER A 270 -6.51 -14.02 13.08
CA SER A 270 -7.78 -14.66 13.42
C SER A 270 -9.03 -13.82 13.11
N GLY A 271 -8.86 -12.51 12.91
CA GLY A 271 -9.98 -11.64 12.53
C GLY A 271 -9.67 -10.15 12.61
N GLY A 272 -10.69 -9.33 12.31
CA GLY A 272 -10.60 -7.88 12.39
C GLY A 272 -11.91 -7.16 12.02
N VAL A 273 -12.02 -5.89 12.45
CA VAL A 273 -13.06 -4.95 12.03
C VAL A 273 -12.52 -4.14 10.86
N LEU A 274 -13.23 -4.16 9.74
CA LEU A 274 -12.80 -3.61 8.45
C LEU A 274 -13.87 -2.74 7.80
N TYR A 275 -13.48 -1.94 6.83
CA TYR A 275 -14.44 -1.36 5.89
C TYR A 275 -14.98 -2.43 4.94
N THR A 276 -16.27 -2.33 4.57
CA THR A 276 -16.92 -3.28 3.66
C THR A 276 -16.15 -3.42 2.34
N ALA A 277 -15.65 -2.30 1.79
CA ALA A 277 -14.87 -2.30 0.54
C ALA A 277 -13.60 -3.18 0.59
N ILE A 278 -12.95 -3.28 1.76
CA ILE A 278 -11.76 -4.14 1.96
C ILE A 278 -12.18 -5.54 2.37
N GLY A 279 -13.10 -5.64 3.34
CA GLY A 279 -13.54 -6.92 3.88
C GLY A 279 -14.16 -7.83 2.81
N SER A 280 -14.96 -7.28 1.88
CA SER A 280 -15.55 -8.03 0.77
C SER A 280 -14.49 -8.69 -0.14
N GLN A 281 -13.35 -8.05 -0.33
CA GLN A 281 -12.23 -8.61 -1.09
C GLN A 281 -11.43 -9.67 -0.30
N LEU A 282 -11.63 -9.76 1.01
CA LEU A 282 -11.02 -10.78 1.89
C LEU A 282 -11.96 -11.95 2.18
N LEU A 283 -13.14 -12.04 1.56
CA LEU A 283 -14.03 -13.20 1.64
C LEU A 283 -13.47 -14.34 0.79
N ASP A 284 -12.46 -15.03 1.30
CA ASP A 284 -11.69 -16.04 0.59
C ASP A 284 -11.50 -17.29 1.45
N SER A 285 -11.88 -18.46 0.93
CA SER A 285 -11.76 -19.75 1.62
C SER A 285 -10.31 -20.13 1.94
N ARG A 286 -9.33 -19.50 1.29
CA ARG A 286 -7.90 -19.71 1.53
C ARG A 286 -7.39 -19.01 2.80
N LEU A 287 -8.15 -18.07 3.36
CA LEU A 287 -7.81 -17.39 4.61
C LEU A 287 -8.23 -18.20 5.83
N THR A 288 -7.73 -19.42 5.95
CA THR A 288 -8.14 -20.43 6.94
C THR A 288 -7.89 -20.03 8.39
N SER A 289 -6.96 -19.11 8.65
CA SER A 289 -6.72 -18.55 9.98
C SER A 289 -7.79 -17.57 10.44
N MET A 290 -8.51 -16.92 9.49
CA MET A 290 -9.55 -15.95 9.80
C MET A 290 -10.85 -16.65 10.21
N ARG A 291 -11.14 -16.67 11.50
CA ARG A 291 -12.37 -17.23 12.04
C ARG A 291 -13.53 -16.23 12.16
N TRP A 292 -13.22 -14.91 12.15
CA TRP A 292 -14.22 -13.86 12.19
C TRP A 292 -13.79 -12.61 11.42
N MET A 293 -14.78 -11.90 10.89
CA MET A 293 -14.61 -10.60 10.25
C MET A 293 -15.85 -9.75 10.50
N MET A 294 -15.68 -8.51 10.93
CA MET A 294 -16.77 -7.55 10.98
C MET A 294 -16.56 -6.46 9.94
N MET A 295 -17.57 -6.18 9.15
CA MET A 295 -17.56 -5.17 8.11
C MET A 295 -18.57 -4.09 8.38
N GLY A 296 -18.23 -2.84 8.05
CA GLY A 296 -19.10 -1.69 8.23
C GLY A 296 -18.71 -0.52 7.33
N GLY A 297 -19.50 0.55 7.42
CA GLY A 297 -19.31 1.76 6.63
C GLY A 297 -20.19 1.80 5.37
N GLU A 298 -20.36 0.68 4.69
CA GLU A 298 -21.19 0.54 3.49
C GLU A 298 -21.99 -0.77 3.54
N PRO A 299 -23.13 -0.87 2.82
CA PRO A 299 -23.86 -2.12 2.72
C PRO A 299 -23.02 -3.23 2.08
N LEU A 300 -23.12 -4.45 2.59
CA LEU A 300 -22.58 -5.64 1.96
C LEU A 300 -23.63 -6.22 0.99
N VAL A 301 -23.24 -6.41 -0.27
CA VAL A 301 -24.15 -6.82 -1.34
C VAL A 301 -23.71 -8.14 -1.94
N SER A 302 -24.61 -9.10 -1.97
CA SER A 302 -24.45 -10.42 -2.63
C SER A 302 -23.13 -11.12 -2.31
N PRO A 303 -22.73 -11.25 -1.02
CA PRO A 303 -21.46 -11.89 -0.67
C PRO A 303 -21.51 -13.40 -0.84
N SER A 304 -20.36 -14.00 -1.14
CA SER A 304 -20.09 -15.43 -0.94
C SER A 304 -19.25 -15.60 0.32
N ILE A 305 -19.82 -16.19 1.37
CA ILE A 305 -19.18 -16.32 2.67
C ILE A 305 -18.50 -17.70 2.78
N PRO A 306 -17.17 -17.74 3.01
CA PRO A 306 -16.45 -18.99 3.18
C PRO A 306 -16.92 -19.80 4.40
N ALA A 307 -16.88 -21.12 4.30
CA ALA A 307 -17.12 -22.00 5.45
C ALA A 307 -16.03 -21.79 6.52
N GLY A 308 -16.44 -21.79 7.79
CA GLY A 308 -15.51 -21.62 8.92
C GLY A 308 -15.23 -20.16 9.31
N MET A 309 -15.68 -19.19 8.53
CA MET A 309 -15.54 -17.77 8.85
C MET A 309 -16.89 -17.19 9.33
N SER A 310 -16.90 -16.58 10.50
CA SER A 310 -18.06 -15.81 11.00
C SER A 310 -17.97 -14.38 10.48
N VAL A 311 -18.84 -14.01 9.55
CA VAL A 311 -18.88 -12.68 8.98
C VAL A 311 -20.01 -11.86 9.62
N TYR A 312 -19.67 -10.69 10.10
CA TYR A 312 -20.63 -9.73 10.67
C TYR A 312 -20.69 -8.48 9.80
N ILE A 313 -21.89 -7.96 9.58
CA ILE A 313 -22.09 -6.59 9.10
C ILE A 313 -22.50 -5.72 10.28
N CYS A 314 -22.06 -4.46 10.30
CA CYS A 314 -22.31 -3.55 11.41
C CYS A 314 -22.72 -2.16 10.93
N LEU A 315 -23.79 -1.63 11.53
CA LEU A 315 -24.10 -0.21 11.48
C LEU A 315 -23.44 0.48 12.68
N GLY A 316 -22.71 1.55 12.44
CA GLY A 316 -22.07 2.35 13.47
C GLY A 316 -21.56 3.68 12.94
N CYS A 317 -21.29 4.58 13.85
CA CYS A 317 -20.67 5.89 13.61
C CYS A 317 -19.72 6.21 14.76
N THR A 318 -19.02 7.35 14.70
CA THR A 318 -18.09 7.76 15.77
C THR A 318 -18.81 8.01 17.08
N GLU A 319 -20.01 8.55 17.02
CA GLU A 319 -20.85 8.85 18.18
C GLU A 319 -21.45 7.60 18.82
N GLY A 320 -21.49 6.46 18.09
CA GLY A 320 -21.97 5.18 18.60
C GLY A 320 -21.53 4.02 17.71
N LEU A 321 -20.45 3.36 18.06
CA LEU A 321 -20.04 2.11 17.41
C LEU A 321 -20.90 0.95 17.90
N PHE A 322 -21.19 -0.02 17.04
CA PHE A 322 -22.09 -1.13 17.32
C PHE A 322 -23.54 -0.70 17.63
N ILE A 323 -24.19 -0.03 16.67
CA ILE A 323 -25.63 0.29 16.76
C ILE A 323 -26.45 -0.98 16.56
N ALA A 324 -26.21 -1.67 15.46
CA ALA A 324 -26.79 -2.95 15.10
C ALA A 324 -25.82 -3.76 14.27
N HIS A 325 -25.94 -5.06 14.32
CA HIS A 325 -25.15 -5.97 13.50
C HIS A 325 -25.97 -7.20 13.08
N SER A 326 -25.44 -7.95 12.12
CA SER A 326 -25.93 -9.27 11.75
C SER A 326 -24.76 -10.21 11.48
N GLN A 327 -24.85 -11.42 11.97
CA GLN A 327 -23.98 -12.50 11.55
C GLN A 327 -24.54 -13.11 10.27
N ILE A 328 -23.71 -13.18 9.22
CA ILE A 328 -24.08 -13.77 7.93
C ILE A 328 -23.52 -15.19 7.90
N GLY A 329 -24.36 -16.16 7.59
CA GLY A 329 -23.97 -17.57 7.48
C GLY A 329 -23.10 -17.84 6.27
N ALA A 330 -22.41 -18.99 6.27
CA ALA A 330 -21.64 -19.46 5.11
C ALA A 330 -22.54 -19.71 3.89
N GLY A 331 -22.00 -19.48 2.70
CA GLY A 331 -22.67 -19.69 1.41
C GLY A 331 -22.88 -18.42 0.60
N GLU A 332 -23.57 -18.56 -0.52
CA GLU A 332 -23.91 -17.46 -1.41
C GLU A 332 -25.19 -16.74 -0.95
N HIS A 333 -25.13 -15.43 -0.92
CA HIS A 333 -26.25 -14.57 -0.57
C HIS A 333 -26.57 -13.61 -1.72
N LYS A 334 -27.84 -13.21 -1.85
CA LYS A 334 -28.28 -12.27 -2.88
C LYS A 334 -28.86 -11.00 -2.27
N GLY A 335 -28.59 -9.87 -2.90
CA GLY A 335 -29.09 -8.57 -2.47
C GLY A 335 -28.29 -7.96 -1.31
N VAL A 336 -28.81 -6.89 -0.74
CA VAL A 336 -28.22 -6.17 0.40
C VAL A 336 -28.46 -6.95 1.70
N MET A 337 -27.39 -7.16 2.47
CA MET A 337 -27.51 -7.85 3.77
C MET A 337 -28.18 -6.94 4.81
N ALA A 338 -29.23 -7.47 5.44
CA ALA A 338 -30.01 -6.75 6.45
C ALA A 338 -29.32 -6.73 7.81
N LEU A 339 -29.54 -5.69 8.60
CA LEU A 339 -29.14 -5.57 9.99
C LEU A 339 -30.26 -6.12 10.86
N THR A 340 -29.99 -7.16 11.65
CA THR A 340 -31.07 -7.87 12.36
C THR A 340 -31.04 -7.70 13.87
N THR A 341 -29.88 -7.44 14.45
CA THR A 341 -29.69 -7.51 15.88
C THR A 341 -29.16 -6.19 16.44
N PRO A 342 -29.92 -5.44 17.23
CA PRO A 342 -29.39 -4.34 18.02
C PRO A 342 -28.27 -4.82 18.96
N ALA A 343 -27.22 -4.02 19.09
CA ALA A 343 -26.08 -4.40 19.93
C ALA A 343 -26.44 -4.27 21.42
N ALA A 344 -26.18 -5.32 22.22
CA ALA A 344 -26.56 -5.35 23.64
C ALA A 344 -25.85 -4.31 24.53
N CYS A 345 -24.81 -3.63 24.02
CA CYS A 345 -24.16 -2.50 24.72
C CYS A 345 -24.96 -1.20 24.63
N ASN A 346 -25.98 -1.15 23.77
CA ASN A 346 -26.91 -0.04 23.57
C ASN A 346 -28.35 -0.55 23.45
N VAL A 347 -29.31 0.39 23.48
CA VAL A 347 -30.69 0.19 23.09
C VAL A 347 -30.96 1.06 21.87
N THR A 348 -31.51 0.46 20.82
CA THR A 348 -31.80 1.11 19.55
C THR A 348 -33.30 1.43 19.46
N LEU A 349 -33.62 2.66 19.14
CA LEU A 349 -34.98 3.17 18.97
C LEU A 349 -35.18 3.68 17.56
N LEU A 350 -36.40 3.63 17.05
CA LEU A 350 -36.80 4.37 15.87
C LEU A 350 -37.74 5.50 16.29
N VAL A 351 -37.36 6.74 15.96
CA VAL A 351 -38.11 7.95 16.42
C VAL A 351 -38.54 8.81 15.23
N ASP A 352 -39.66 9.51 15.42
CA ASP A 352 -40.13 10.53 14.49
C ASP A 352 -39.34 11.85 14.63
N ALA A 353 -39.72 12.88 13.86
CA ALA A 353 -39.08 14.18 13.95
C ALA A 353 -39.23 14.86 15.34
N ALA A 354 -40.30 14.56 16.09
CA ALA A 354 -40.53 15.07 17.44
C ALA A 354 -39.76 14.25 18.51
N GLY A 355 -39.17 13.12 18.17
CA GLY A 355 -38.42 12.23 19.07
C GLY A 355 -39.29 11.13 19.70
N ASN A 356 -40.56 10.96 19.26
CA ASN A 356 -41.42 9.90 19.75
C ASN A 356 -41.13 8.57 19.00
N PRO A 357 -41.26 7.41 19.66
CA PRO A 357 -41.14 6.12 19.01
C PRO A 357 -42.18 5.94 17.89
N VAL A 358 -41.74 5.47 16.70
CA VAL A 358 -42.61 5.13 15.59
C VAL A 358 -43.13 3.69 15.71
N LYS A 359 -44.24 3.39 15.00
CA LYS A 359 -44.82 2.03 14.98
C LYS A 359 -44.00 1.08 14.12
N GLN A 360 -44.20 -0.24 14.36
CA GLN A 360 -43.65 -1.27 13.52
C GLN A 360 -44.11 -1.11 12.05
N GLY A 361 -43.15 -1.22 11.11
CA GLY A 361 -43.33 -1.00 9.67
C GLY A 361 -43.18 0.45 9.23
N GLU A 362 -43.27 1.42 10.15
CA GLU A 362 -43.02 2.83 9.85
C GLU A 362 -41.51 3.16 9.82
N ILE A 363 -41.14 4.09 8.96
CA ILE A 363 -39.77 4.57 8.86
C ILE A 363 -39.57 5.65 9.93
N GLY A 364 -38.52 5.47 10.76
CA GLY A 364 -38.08 6.45 11.75
C GLY A 364 -36.61 6.68 11.72
N GLU A 365 -36.14 7.75 12.36
CA GLU A 365 -34.68 7.96 12.55
C GLU A 365 -34.19 6.99 13.62
N ILE A 366 -33.08 6.30 13.31
CA ILE A 366 -32.41 5.43 14.27
C ILE A 366 -31.75 6.27 15.35
N ALA A 367 -32.18 6.07 16.60
CA ALA A 367 -31.61 6.68 17.78
C ALA A 367 -31.06 5.60 18.72
N ILE A 368 -30.00 5.90 19.44
CA ILE A 368 -29.36 4.95 20.36
C ILE A 368 -29.14 5.55 21.72
N THR A 369 -29.26 4.70 22.74
CA THR A 369 -28.94 5.07 24.13
C THR A 369 -28.25 3.89 24.82
N GLY A 370 -27.27 4.15 25.69
CA GLY A 370 -26.55 3.09 26.39
C GLY A 370 -25.16 3.50 26.82
N ASP A 371 -24.28 2.49 26.92
CA ASP A 371 -22.90 2.72 27.38
C ASP A 371 -21.92 3.10 26.24
N VAL A 372 -22.22 2.71 25.00
CA VAL A 372 -21.40 3.00 23.82
C VAL A 372 -22.06 4.13 23.01
N VAL A 373 -22.26 5.27 23.67
CA VAL A 373 -22.74 6.54 23.12
C VAL A 373 -21.80 7.64 23.58
N ALA A 374 -21.34 8.48 22.64
CA ALA A 374 -20.47 9.62 22.92
C ALA A 374 -21.15 10.66 23.82
N ASP A 375 -20.32 11.49 24.44
CA ASP A 375 -20.83 12.51 25.38
C ASP A 375 -21.26 13.82 24.69
N GLY A 376 -20.90 14.00 23.39
CA GLY A 376 -21.25 15.17 22.59
C GLY A 376 -20.10 15.63 21.69
N TYR A 377 -20.20 16.86 21.20
CA TYR A 377 -19.16 17.51 20.40
C TYR A 377 -18.40 18.56 21.24
N VAL A 378 -17.07 18.64 21.05
CA VAL A 378 -16.25 19.63 21.74
C VAL A 378 -16.63 21.05 21.30
N ASP A 379 -16.82 21.93 22.26
CA ASP A 379 -17.11 23.35 22.08
C ASP A 379 -18.29 23.73 21.14
N ASP A 380 -19.14 22.74 20.79
CA ASP A 380 -20.32 22.93 19.95
C ASP A 380 -21.60 22.50 20.68
N ARG A 381 -22.09 23.38 21.55
CA ARG A 381 -23.34 23.17 22.33
C ARG A 381 -24.56 23.05 21.43
N GLN A 382 -24.60 23.80 20.33
CA GLN A 382 -25.72 23.79 19.40
C GLN A 382 -25.84 22.45 18.67
N ALA A 383 -24.76 21.97 18.03
CA ALA A 383 -24.78 20.67 17.39
C ALA A 383 -24.96 19.53 18.38
N THR A 384 -24.40 19.64 19.60
CA THR A 384 -24.64 18.68 20.68
C THR A 384 -26.14 18.63 21.04
N GLY A 385 -26.78 19.77 21.33
CA GLY A 385 -28.19 19.80 21.64
C GLY A 385 -29.13 19.36 20.53
N ALA A 386 -28.73 19.50 19.27
CA ALA A 386 -29.49 19.04 18.10
C ALA A 386 -29.48 17.52 17.92
N LYS A 387 -28.41 16.85 18.33
CA LYS A 387 -28.20 15.40 18.10
C LYS A 387 -28.24 14.55 19.37
N PHE A 388 -27.94 15.16 20.53
CA PHE A 388 -27.86 14.47 21.81
C PHE A 388 -28.92 15.03 22.79
N GLY A 389 -29.58 14.13 23.48
CA GLY A 389 -30.59 14.46 24.52
C GLY A 389 -30.50 13.47 25.68
N SER A 390 -31.33 13.67 26.70
CA SER A 390 -31.46 12.71 27.80
C SER A 390 -32.20 11.46 27.31
N SER A 391 -31.75 10.30 27.73
CA SER A 391 -32.41 9.04 27.40
C SER A 391 -33.76 8.96 28.13
N PRO A 392 -34.87 8.67 27.42
CA PRO A 392 -36.15 8.40 28.05
C PRO A 392 -36.23 7.01 28.70
N LEU A 393 -35.30 6.10 28.38
CA LEU A 393 -35.32 4.70 28.77
C LEU A 393 -34.32 4.33 29.85
N ILE A 394 -33.18 5.02 29.90
CA ILE A 394 -32.08 4.66 30.79
C ILE A 394 -31.63 5.91 31.53
N ALA A 395 -31.96 5.98 32.83
CA ALA A 395 -31.57 7.12 33.65
C ALA A 395 -30.06 7.40 33.64
N GLY A 396 -29.69 8.66 33.48
CA GLY A 396 -28.29 9.10 33.45
C GLY A 396 -27.52 8.67 32.18
N ARG A 397 -28.20 8.30 31.09
CA ARG A 397 -27.63 8.03 29.77
C ARG A 397 -28.11 9.04 28.75
N THR A 398 -27.28 9.21 27.73
CA THR A 398 -27.55 10.07 26.58
C THR A 398 -28.29 9.30 25.51
N LEU A 399 -29.25 9.93 24.86
CA LEU A 399 -29.83 9.48 23.58
C LEU A 399 -29.13 10.21 22.46
N TYR A 400 -28.65 9.50 21.43
CA TYR A 400 -28.05 10.06 20.24
C TYR A 400 -28.90 9.75 19.00
N ARG A 401 -29.19 10.77 18.20
CA ARG A 401 -29.93 10.70 16.93
C ARG A 401 -28.94 10.60 15.77
N THR A 402 -28.92 9.46 15.08
CA THR A 402 -27.86 9.14 14.13
C THR A 402 -27.98 9.85 12.78
N GLY A 403 -29.17 10.24 12.38
CA GLY A 403 -29.50 10.67 11.02
C GLY A 403 -29.72 9.53 10.03
N ASP A 404 -29.46 8.29 10.42
CA ASP A 404 -29.80 7.10 9.64
C ASP A 404 -31.28 6.76 9.83
N LEU A 405 -31.94 6.34 8.75
CA LEU A 405 -33.34 5.93 8.75
C LEU A 405 -33.44 4.40 8.77
N GLY A 406 -34.43 3.90 9.49
CA GLY A 406 -34.70 2.47 9.56
C GLY A 406 -36.17 2.19 9.78
N ARG A 407 -36.54 0.92 9.64
CA ARG A 407 -37.86 0.41 10.06
C ARG A 407 -37.69 -0.97 10.69
N ILE A 408 -38.63 -1.34 11.56
CA ILE A 408 -38.74 -2.71 12.05
C ILE A 408 -39.70 -3.44 11.14
N ASN A 409 -39.21 -4.47 10.44
CA ASN A 409 -40.05 -5.27 9.53
C ASN A 409 -40.98 -6.23 10.29
N ASP A 410 -41.83 -6.99 9.55
CA ASP A 410 -42.79 -7.95 10.11
C ASP A 410 -42.15 -9.10 10.89
N ARG A 411 -40.83 -9.33 10.72
CA ARG A 411 -40.06 -10.34 11.44
C ARG A 411 -39.36 -9.76 12.69
N GLY A 412 -39.62 -8.49 13.04
CA GLY A 412 -38.98 -7.81 14.18
C GLY A 412 -37.52 -7.40 13.94
N MET A 413 -37.06 -7.39 12.69
CA MET A 413 -35.68 -7.06 12.32
C MET A 413 -35.59 -5.59 11.88
N LEU A 414 -34.46 -4.96 12.26
CA LEU A 414 -34.16 -3.60 11.84
C LEU A 414 -33.67 -3.60 10.38
N GLU A 415 -34.37 -2.89 9.51
CA GLU A 415 -33.96 -2.64 8.13
C GLU A 415 -33.44 -1.20 7.99
N TYR A 416 -32.27 -1.05 7.40
CA TYR A 416 -31.70 0.25 7.07
C TYR A 416 -32.39 0.85 5.84
N CYS A 417 -32.93 2.05 5.96
CA CYS A 417 -33.74 2.72 4.92
C CYS A 417 -33.02 3.95 4.31
N GLY A 418 -31.72 4.12 4.55
CA GLY A 418 -30.96 5.27 4.05
C GLY A 418 -30.73 6.33 5.12
N ARG A 419 -30.55 7.59 4.68
CA ARG A 419 -30.32 8.72 5.58
C ARG A 419 -31.38 9.80 5.45
N ALA A 420 -31.67 10.46 6.56
CA ALA A 420 -32.51 11.64 6.60
C ALA A 420 -31.83 12.91 6.04
N ASP A 421 -30.50 12.92 6.06
CA ASP A 421 -29.64 14.01 5.59
C ASP A 421 -28.87 13.61 4.32
N ARG A 422 -28.08 14.54 3.77
CA ARG A 422 -27.29 14.32 2.54
C ARG A 422 -25.94 13.65 2.79
N GLN A 423 -25.64 13.27 4.02
CA GLN A 423 -24.37 12.60 4.35
C GLN A 423 -24.16 11.34 3.55
N ILE A 424 -22.97 11.11 3.04
CA ILE A 424 -22.60 9.97 2.21
C ILE A 424 -21.45 9.18 2.82
N LYS A 425 -21.38 7.91 2.46
CA LYS A 425 -20.28 7.03 2.80
C LYS A 425 -19.63 6.52 1.49
N VAL A 426 -18.31 6.72 1.33
CA VAL A 426 -17.54 6.27 0.17
C VAL A 426 -16.27 5.61 0.68
N SER A 427 -15.99 4.39 0.24
CA SER A 427 -14.84 3.58 0.66
C SER A 427 -14.68 3.50 2.19
N GLY A 428 -15.81 3.47 2.91
CA GLY A 428 -15.88 3.40 4.37
C GLY A 428 -15.70 4.72 5.10
N TYR A 429 -15.40 5.82 4.42
CA TYR A 429 -15.30 7.14 5.01
C TYR A 429 -16.65 7.84 5.05
N ARG A 430 -16.93 8.50 6.18
CA ARG A 430 -18.09 9.36 6.37
C ARG A 430 -17.76 10.75 5.82
N ILE A 431 -18.51 11.20 4.82
CA ILE A 431 -18.29 12.45 4.10
C ILE A 431 -19.56 13.31 4.22
N GLU A 432 -19.41 14.54 4.67
CA GLU A 432 -20.44 15.56 4.59
C GLU A 432 -20.32 16.28 3.26
N PRO A 433 -21.29 16.16 2.34
CA PRO A 433 -21.23 16.87 1.06
C PRO A 433 -21.04 18.37 1.23
N ALA A 434 -21.66 18.97 2.24
CA ALA A 434 -21.56 20.40 2.52
C ALA A 434 -20.12 20.87 2.80
N GLU A 435 -19.27 20.03 3.43
CA GLU A 435 -17.86 20.34 3.65
C GLU A 435 -17.08 20.38 2.31
N VAL A 436 -17.37 19.45 1.42
CA VAL A 436 -16.75 19.42 0.09
C VAL A 436 -17.28 20.53 -0.80
N GLU A 437 -18.58 20.80 -0.73
CA GLU A 437 -19.26 21.89 -1.44
C GLU A 437 -18.70 23.26 -1.02
N ALA A 438 -18.52 23.49 0.29
CA ALA A 438 -17.90 24.71 0.81
C ALA A 438 -16.47 24.89 0.30
N ALA A 439 -15.67 23.81 0.24
CA ALA A 439 -14.32 23.85 -0.32
C ALA A 439 -14.32 24.19 -1.83
N ILE A 440 -15.27 23.65 -2.58
CA ILE A 440 -15.42 23.98 -4.03
C ILE A 440 -15.86 25.44 -4.24
N LEU A 441 -16.83 25.91 -3.47
CA LEU A 441 -17.29 27.32 -3.54
C LEU A 441 -16.17 28.29 -3.14
N GLY A 442 -15.32 27.90 -2.20
CA GLY A 442 -14.15 28.67 -1.79
C GLY A 442 -13.08 28.86 -2.89
N PHE A 443 -13.13 28.07 -3.97
CA PHE A 443 -12.29 28.28 -5.15
C PHE A 443 -12.60 29.64 -5.81
N GLY A 444 -13.82 30.12 -5.74
CA GLY A 444 -14.25 31.34 -6.41
C GLY A 444 -14.41 31.12 -7.93
N GLY A 445 -13.63 31.77 -8.76
CA GLY A 445 -13.60 31.51 -10.23
C GLY A 445 -14.96 31.60 -10.93
N GLY A 446 -15.96 32.28 -10.33
CA GLY A 446 -17.31 32.38 -10.89
C GLY A 446 -18.21 31.17 -10.62
N ILE A 447 -17.83 30.26 -9.71
CA ILE A 447 -18.71 29.17 -9.26
C ILE A 447 -19.83 29.78 -8.39
N VAL A 448 -21.07 29.68 -8.87
CA VAL A 448 -22.27 30.23 -8.17
C VAL A 448 -23.02 29.17 -7.39
N GLY A 449 -22.70 27.89 -7.59
CA GLY A 449 -23.32 26.80 -6.86
C GLY A 449 -22.60 25.46 -7.13
N THR A 450 -22.71 24.56 -6.20
CA THR A 450 -22.14 23.20 -6.34
C THR A 450 -22.97 22.18 -5.58
N ILE A 451 -22.98 20.95 -6.06
CA ILE A 451 -23.57 19.79 -5.43
C ILE A 451 -22.56 18.65 -5.45
N VAL A 452 -22.44 17.95 -4.34
CA VAL A 452 -21.59 16.78 -4.20
C VAL A 452 -22.43 15.56 -3.83
N ALA A 453 -22.26 14.47 -4.56
CA ALA A 453 -22.89 13.20 -4.25
C ALA A 453 -22.00 12.01 -4.66
N ALA A 454 -22.32 10.83 -4.12
CA ALA A 454 -21.72 9.58 -4.54
C ALA A 454 -22.50 8.95 -5.69
N VAL A 455 -21.84 8.70 -6.81
CA VAL A 455 -22.42 8.05 -8.00
C VAL A 455 -21.75 6.72 -8.26
N ASN A 456 -22.49 5.79 -8.84
CA ASN A 456 -21.93 4.51 -9.28
C ASN A 456 -21.35 4.69 -10.68
N ILE A 457 -20.06 4.50 -10.82
CA ILE A 457 -19.34 4.53 -12.10
C ILE A 457 -18.70 3.15 -12.30
N GLY A 458 -19.24 2.39 -13.23
CA GLY A 458 -18.94 0.96 -13.33
C GLY A 458 -19.33 0.25 -12.03
N ASN A 459 -18.45 -0.59 -11.49
CA ASN A 459 -18.70 -1.34 -10.25
C ASN A 459 -18.23 -0.61 -8.97
N THR A 460 -17.85 0.67 -9.06
CA THR A 460 -17.33 1.43 -7.91
C THR A 460 -18.17 2.66 -7.61
N ARG A 461 -18.41 2.92 -6.32
CA ARG A 461 -19.04 4.13 -5.83
C ARG A 461 -18.02 5.22 -5.68
N GLN A 462 -18.18 6.36 -6.39
CA GLN A 462 -17.23 7.45 -6.48
C GLN A 462 -17.86 8.79 -6.11
N LEU A 463 -17.07 9.69 -5.53
CA LEU A 463 -17.49 11.06 -5.25
C LEU A 463 -17.46 11.88 -6.54
N CYS A 464 -18.59 12.54 -6.84
CA CYS A 464 -18.74 13.44 -7.98
C CYS A 464 -19.23 14.81 -7.49
N ALA A 465 -18.69 15.88 -8.06
CA ALA A 465 -19.12 17.24 -7.83
C ALA A 465 -19.69 17.84 -9.13
N TRP A 466 -20.88 18.39 -9.08
CA TRP A 466 -21.44 19.25 -10.13
C TRP A 466 -21.31 20.69 -9.68
N TYR A 467 -20.84 21.57 -10.57
CA TYR A 467 -20.69 22.99 -10.28
C TYR A 467 -21.32 23.84 -11.37
N ALA A 468 -21.91 24.95 -10.98
CA ALA A 468 -22.50 25.93 -11.88
C ALA A 468 -21.59 27.16 -11.97
N SER A 469 -21.25 27.55 -13.21
CA SER A 469 -20.48 28.75 -13.52
C SER A 469 -20.84 29.23 -14.91
N GLU A 470 -20.58 30.52 -15.23
CA GLU A 470 -20.85 31.06 -16.57
C GLU A 470 -20.02 30.37 -17.67
N ARG A 471 -18.80 29.94 -17.33
CA ARG A 471 -17.91 29.21 -18.26
C ARG A 471 -17.37 27.97 -17.56
N PRO A 472 -17.10 26.89 -18.33
CA PRO A 472 -16.46 25.70 -17.75
C PRO A 472 -15.10 26.04 -17.15
N ILE A 473 -14.82 25.53 -15.95
CA ILE A 473 -13.55 25.65 -15.26
C ILE A 473 -12.83 24.31 -15.36
N ALA A 474 -11.51 24.32 -15.55
CA ALA A 474 -10.73 23.10 -15.61
C ALA A 474 -10.92 22.28 -14.31
N ALA A 475 -11.38 21.04 -14.44
CA ALA A 475 -11.64 20.14 -13.31
C ALA A 475 -10.39 19.95 -12.41
N SER A 476 -9.19 19.96 -13.03
CA SER A 476 -7.91 19.90 -12.31
C SER A 476 -7.73 21.07 -11.35
N SER A 477 -8.08 22.29 -11.75
CA SER A 477 -7.90 23.49 -10.92
C SER A 477 -8.79 23.45 -9.67
N ILE A 478 -10.06 23.02 -9.81
CA ILE A 478 -10.98 22.86 -8.68
C ILE A 478 -10.47 21.72 -7.78
N LYS A 479 -10.06 20.60 -8.36
CA LYS A 479 -9.54 19.44 -7.65
C LYS A 479 -8.29 19.81 -6.83
N ASP A 480 -7.37 20.54 -7.42
CA ASP A 480 -6.12 20.98 -6.76
C ASP A 480 -6.40 21.90 -5.58
N HIS A 481 -7.38 22.82 -5.73
CA HIS A 481 -7.82 23.67 -4.63
C HIS A 481 -8.42 22.84 -3.49
N VAL A 482 -9.36 21.94 -3.80
CA VAL A 482 -10.03 21.09 -2.80
C VAL A 482 -9.02 20.16 -2.10
N SER A 483 -8.03 19.64 -2.82
CA SER A 483 -6.99 18.75 -2.26
C SER A 483 -6.07 19.44 -1.24
N ARG A 484 -5.97 20.77 -1.26
CA ARG A 484 -5.24 21.54 -0.25
C ARG A 484 -6.04 21.74 1.05
N LEU A 485 -7.34 21.66 0.94
CA LEU A 485 -8.26 21.94 2.04
C LEU A 485 -8.73 20.65 2.73
N LEU A 486 -8.97 19.61 1.94
CA LEU A 486 -9.62 18.38 2.39
C LEU A 486 -8.71 17.15 2.22
N PRO A 487 -8.87 16.13 3.10
CA PRO A 487 -8.20 14.84 2.95
C PRO A 487 -8.54 14.17 1.62
N ALA A 488 -7.64 13.34 1.10
CA ALA A 488 -7.76 12.69 -0.20
C ALA A 488 -9.08 11.92 -0.40
N TYR A 489 -9.62 11.30 0.65
CA TYR A 489 -10.89 10.57 0.59
C TYR A 489 -12.14 11.47 0.44
N MET A 490 -12.01 12.78 0.67
CA MET A 490 -13.08 13.78 0.50
C MET A 490 -12.99 14.54 -0.84
N VAL A 491 -11.92 14.36 -1.60
CA VAL A 491 -11.72 15.03 -2.88
C VAL A 491 -12.53 14.31 -3.97
N PRO A 492 -13.49 15.00 -4.64
CA PRO A 492 -14.24 14.39 -5.73
C PRO A 492 -13.32 13.90 -6.85
N LYS A 493 -13.61 12.72 -7.37
CA LYS A 493 -12.90 12.19 -8.52
C LYS A 493 -13.32 12.88 -9.82
N TYR A 494 -14.58 13.28 -9.89
CA TYR A 494 -15.17 13.90 -11.08
C TYR A 494 -15.77 15.26 -10.73
N TYR A 495 -15.57 16.22 -11.64
CA TYR A 495 -16.12 17.57 -11.59
C TYR A 495 -16.88 17.83 -12.88
N VAL A 496 -18.19 18.04 -12.79
CA VAL A 496 -19.09 18.19 -13.93
C VAL A 496 -19.61 19.62 -13.97
N HIS A 497 -19.31 20.32 -15.04
CA HIS A 497 -19.86 21.66 -15.27
C HIS A 497 -21.33 21.57 -15.69
N THR A 498 -22.17 22.40 -15.12
CA THR A 498 -23.57 22.58 -15.54
C THR A 498 -23.91 24.06 -15.55
N PRO A 499 -24.64 24.56 -16.59
CA PRO A 499 -25.03 25.96 -16.64
C PRO A 499 -25.91 26.40 -15.47
N SER A 500 -26.68 25.46 -14.89
CA SER A 500 -27.54 25.69 -13.73
C SER A 500 -27.73 24.41 -12.94
N LEU A 501 -27.81 24.55 -11.62
CA LEU A 501 -28.18 23.47 -10.70
C LEU A 501 -29.69 23.40 -10.43
N LEU A 502 -30.44 24.37 -10.94
CA LEU A 502 -31.91 24.40 -10.76
C LEU A 502 -32.59 23.58 -11.86
N THR A 503 -33.15 22.45 -11.51
CA THR A 503 -34.01 21.63 -12.36
C THR A 503 -35.44 21.73 -11.85
N GLY A 504 -36.30 22.47 -12.58
CA GLY A 504 -37.77 22.44 -12.55
C GLY A 504 -38.49 22.57 -11.21
N ASN A 505 -39.47 23.40 -11.15
CA ASN A 505 -40.59 23.51 -10.17
C ASN A 505 -40.33 23.14 -8.68
N GLY A 506 -39.38 23.80 -7.99
CA GLY A 506 -39.33 23.72 -6.52
C GLY A 506 -37.92 23.57 -5.95
N ASP A 507 -37.79 23.90 -4.69
CA ASP A 507 -36.55 24.05 -3.91
C ASP A 507 -35.68 22.80 -3.68
N LYS A 508 -35.93 21.68 -4.36
CA LYS A 508 -35.14 20.45 -4.22
C LYS A 508 -34.49 20.05 -5.53
N ILE A 509 -33.17 19.98 -5.50
CA ILE A 509 -32.36 19.50 -6.60
C ILE A 509 -32.47 17.96 -6.65
N ASP A 510 -32.90 17.43 -7.80
CA ASP A 510 -32.88 15.98 -8.05
C ASP A 510 -31.53 15.56 -8.58
N ILE A 511 -30.71 14.92 -7.72
CA ILE A 511 -29.38 14.43 -8.05
C ILE A 511 -29.44 13.40 -9.19
N ALA A 512 -30.53 12.65 -9.31
CA ALA A 512 -30.68 11.64 -10.37
C ALA A 512 -30.85 12.26 -11.77
N SER A 513 -31.26 13.51 -11.83
CA SER A 513 -31.41 14.26 -13.09
C SER A 513 -30.14 14.98 -13.56
N LEU A 514 -29.10 15.03 -12.71
CA LEU A 514 -27.83 15.67 -13.07
C LEU A 514 -27.04 14.80 -14.08
N PRO A 515 -26.33 15.43 -15.05
CA PRO A 515 -25.58 14.70 -16.04
C PRO A 515 -24.49 13.87 -15.38
N LEU A 516 -24.38 12.61 -15.76
CA LEU A 516 -23.24 11.78 -15.33
C LEU A 516 -21.94 12.38 -15.86
N PRO A 517 -20.81 12.23 -15.14
CA PRO A 517 -19.52 12.72 -15.61
C PRO A 517 -19.19 12.09 -16.98
N GLU A 518 -19.01 12.93 -17.97
CA GLU A 518 -18.44 12.51 -19.25
C GLU A 518 -16.97 12.15 -18.99
N ILE A 519 -16.64 10.89 -19.20
CA ILE A 519 -15.25 10.48 -19.29
C ILE A 519 -14.77 11.07 -20.61
N ALA A 520 -13.90 12.09 -20.58
CA ALA A 520 -13.45 12.81 -21.76
C ALA A 520 -13.04 11.81 -22.84
N SER A 521 -13.82 11.69 -23.90
CA SER A 521 -13.49 10.93 -25.08
C SER A 521 -12.75 11.89 -26.01
N ASP A 522 -11.43 11.82 -26.05
CA ASP A 522 -10.76 12.02 -27.33
C ASP A 522 -11.49 11.12 -28.34
N GLU A 523 -11.72 11.63 -29.55
CA GLU A 523 -12.49 10.93 -30.59
C GLU A 523 -12.02 9.46 -30.69
N ILE A 524 -12.86 8.52 -30.16
CA ILE A 524 -12.50 7.09 -30.12
C ILE A 524 -12.54 6.61 -31.56
N VAL A 525 -11.40 6.61 -32.21
CA VAL A 525 -11.27 6.12 -33.58
C VAL A 525 -11.37 4.57 -33.54
N PRO A 526 -12.39 3.98 -34.17
CA PRO A 526 -12.56 2.54 -34.19
C PRO A 526 -11.46 1.84 -35.00
N PRO A 527 -11.23 0.54 -34.75
CA PRO A 527 -10.32 -0.27 -35.54
C PRO A 527 -10.80 -0.38 -37.00
N ARG A 528 -9.88 -0.33 -37.94
CA ARG A 528 -10.13 -0.46 -39.39
C ARG A 528 -9.97 -1.88 -39.92
N ASP A 529 -9.28 -2.74 -39.17
CA ASP A 529 -9.00 -4.12 -39.51
C ASP A 529 -8.90 -5.02 -38.28
N MET A 530 -8.82 -6.35 -38.50
CA MET A 530 -8.73 -7.34 -37.42
C MET A 530 -7.45 -7.22 -36.55
N ALA A 531 -6.36 -6.69 -37.10
CA ALA A 531 -5.13 -6.51 -36.32
C ALA A 531 -5.28 -5.36 -35.32
N GLU A 532 -5.80 -4.20 -35.78
CA GLU A 532 -6.15 -3.08 -34.88
C GLU A 532 -7.17 -3.49 -33.81
N GLU A 533 -8.19 -4.31 -34.18
CA GLU A 533 -9.22 -4.79 -33.25
C GLU A 533 -8.62 -5.67 -32.15
N LYS A 534 -7.79 -6.65 -32.50
CA LYS A 534 -7.16 -7.55 -31.54
C LYS A 534 -6.20 -6.80 -30.61
N VAL A 535 -5.33 -5.93 -31.18
CA VAL A 535 -4.41 -5.14 -30.35
C VAL A 535 -5.17 -4.17 -29.44
N LEU A 536 -6.25 -3.56 -29.92
CA LEU A 536 -7.10 -2.70 -29.09
C LEU A 536 -7.73 -3.48 -27.93
N ALA A 537 -8.20 -4.69 -28.17
CA ALA A 537 -8.74 -5.55 -27.12
C ALA A 537 -7.68 -5.95 -26.08
N MET A 538 -6.44 -6.24 -26.53
CA MET A 538 -5.29 -6.50 -25.63
C MET A 538 -4.98 -5.28 -24.76
N VAL A 539 -4.88 -4.11 -25.38
CA VAL A 539 -4.55 -2.85 -24.71
C VAL A 539 -5.63 -2.48 -23.68
N LYS A 540 -6.93 -2.59 -24.04
CA LYS A 540 -8.05 -2.38 -23.12
C LYS A 540 -7.98 -3.29 -21.91
N ARG A 541 -7.69 -4.57 -22.13
CA ARG A 541 -7.54 -5.56 -21.05
C ARG A 541 -6.38 -5.23 -20.10
N VAL A 542 -5.23 -4.81 -20.65
CA VAL A 542 -4.00 -4.52 -19.88
C VAL A 542 -4.09 -3.20 -19.12
N LEU A 543 -4.67 -2.17 -19.73
CA LEU A 543 -4.85 -0.86 -19.12
C LEU A 543 -6.10 -0.78 -18.22
N GLY A 544 -7.03 -1.75 -18.31
CA GLY A 544 -8.30 -1.70 -17.61
C GLY A 544 -9.18 -0.49 -18.01
N CYS A 545 -9.03 0.01 -19.25
CA CYS A 545 -9.68 1.21 -19.75
C CYS A 545 -10.40 0.90 -21.08
N ASP A 546 -11.74 1.03 -21.10
CA ASP A 546 -12.56 0.79 -22.29
C ASP A 546 -12.68 1.99 -23.23
N GLN A 547 -12.36 3.19 -22.72
CA GLN A 547 -12.51 4.46 -23.44
C GLN A 547 -11.22 4.85 -24.19
N ILE A 548 -10.71 3.93 -25.01
CA ILE A 548 -9.52 4.16 -25.86
C ILE A 548 -9.81 3.70 -27.29
N GLY A 549 -9.28 4.47 -28.26
CA GLY A 549 -9.31 4.16 -29.67
C GLY A 549 -7.92 3.82 -30.21
N VAL A 550 -7.84 3.44 -31.49
CA VAL A 550 -6.59 3.00 -32.12
C VAL A 550 -5.58 4.15 -32.35
N THR A 551 -6.02 5.39 -32.23
CA THR A 551 -5.19 6.60 -32.38
C THR A 551 -4.90 7.29 -31.02
N THR A 552 -5.48 6.82 -29.93
CA THR A 552 -5.28 7.37 -28.59
C THR A 552 -3.80 7.29 -28.21
N ASP A 553 -3.23 8.38 -27.67
CA ASP A 553 -1.89 8.37 -27.07
C ASP A 553 -1.93 7.55 -25.77
N LEU A 554 -1.40 6.34 -25.81
CA LEU A 554 -1.51 5.38 -24.74
C LEU A 554 -0.67 5.76 -23.49
N VAL A 555 0.34 6.60 -23.66
CA VAL A 555 1.12 7.13 -22.52
C VAL A 555 0.26 8.10 -21.70
N THR A 556 -0.58 8.91 -22.36
CA THR A 556 -1.49 9.84 -21.66
C THR A 556 -2.60 9.12 -20.86
N VAL A 557 -2.96 7.91 -21.26
CA VAL A 557 -3.93 7.06 -20.54
C VAL A 557 -3.25 6.10 -19.54
N GLY A 558 -1.92 6.22 -19.38
CA GLY A 558 -1.18 5.56 -18.33
C GLY A 558 -0.44 4.28 -18.74
N LEU A 559 -0.11 4.12 -20.04
CA LEU A 559 0.75 3.01 -20.49
C LEU A 559 2.13 3.12 -19.84
N THR A 560 2.54 2.04 -19.19
CA THR A 560 3.85 1.90 -18.56
C THR A 560 4.79 1.03 -19.39
N SER A 561 6.10 1.10 -19.10
CA SER A 561 7.08 0.28 -19.82
C SER A 561 6.84 -1.22 -19.68
N LEU A 562 6.39 -1.66 -18.50
CA LEU A 562 6.07 -3.07 -18.26
C LEU A 562 4.83 -3.51 -19.04
N GLN A 563 3.78 -2.69 -19.04
CA GLN A 563 2.57 -2.96 -19.80
C GLN A 563 2.84 -2.98 -21.31
N ALA A 564 3.69 -2.06 -21.80
CA ALA A 564 4.14 -2.07 -23.20
C ALA A 564 4.89 -3.36 -23.53
N MET A 565 5.79 -3.85 -22.66
CA MET A 565 6.48 -5.11 -22.82
C MET A 565 5.51 -6.30 -22.84
N TYR A 566 4.53 -6.32 -21.94
CA TYR A 566 3.51 -7.36 -21.90
C TYR A 566 2.64 -7.36 -23.16
N ILE A 567 2.20 -6.20 -23.64
CA ILE A 567 1.42 -6.06 -24.88
C ILE A 567 2.26 -6.52 -26.09
N ALA A 568 3.56 -6.15 -26.15
CA ALA A 568 4.46 -6.61 -27.18
C ALA A 568 4.55 -8.16 -27.23
N THR A 569 4.59 -8.80 -26.05
CA THR A 569 4.56 -10.26 -25.94
C THR A 569 3.27 -10.86 -26.49
N CYS A 570 2.10 -10.31 -26.09
CA CYS A 570 0.80 -10.77 -26.61
C CYS A 570 0.67 -10.57 -28.13
N MET A 571 1.16 -9.43 -28.67
CA MET A 571 1.16 -9.17 -30.12
C MET A 571 1.98 -10.21 -30.88
N GLU A 572 3.11 -10.63 -30.32
CA GLU A 572 3.94 -11.64 -30.95
C GLU A 572 3.29 -13.04 -30.87
N GLU A 573 2.78 -13.43 -29.69
CA GLU A 573 2.16 -14.75 -29.48
C GLU A 573 0.85 -14.92 -30.27
N GLU A 574 -0.03 -13.90 -30.27
CA GLU A 574 -1.37 -14.01 -30.83
C GLU A 574 -1.43 -13.57 -32.30
N LEU A 575 -0.54 -12.67 -32.74
CA LEU A 575 -0.59 -12.05 -34.07
C LEU A 575 0.65 -12.32 -34.93
N GLN A 576 1.69 -12.93 -34.36
CA GLN A 576 2.99 -13.11 -35.02
C GLN A 576 3.62 -11.78 -35.45
N LEU A 577 3.38 -10.71 -34.67
CA LEU A 577 3.88 -9.38 -34.93
C LEU A 577 4.90 -8.98 -33.86
N THR A 578 6.12 -8.71 -34.28
CA THR A 578 7.19 -8.27 -33.38
C THR A 578 7.30 -6.76 -33.39
N LEU A 579 7.27 -6.17 -32.20
CA LEU A 579 7.53 -4.75 -31.95
C LEU A 579 8.32 -4.61 -30.65
N HIS A 580 9.40 -3.86 -30.69
CA HIS A 580 10.20 -3.64 -29.48
C HIS A 580 9.51 -2.66 -28.51
N THR A 581 9.67 -2.86 -27.22
CA THR A 581 9.07 -2.02 -26.17
C THR A 581 9.41 -0.53 -26.34
N TRP A 582 10.63 -0.20 -26.74
CA TRP A 582 11.05 1.18 -27.00
C TRP A 582 10.31 1.81 -28.19
N GLN A 583 9.96 1.03 -29.24
CA GLN A 583 9.12 1.53 -30.35
C GLN A 583 7.71 1.85 -29.87
N MET A 584 7.16 1.02 -28.96
CA MET A 584 5.83 1.24 -28.40
C MET A 584 5.76 2.51 -27.54
N LEU A 585 6.82 2.82 -26.80
CA LEU A 585 6.93 4.04 -26.00
C LEU A 585 7.23 5.29 -26.84
N GLY A 586 7.96 5.12 -27.94
CA GLY A 586 8.25 6.19 -28.90
C GLY A 586 7.09 6.48 -29.86
N LYS A 587 6.33 5.45 -30.26
CA LYS A 587 5.13 5.55 -31.14
C LYS A 587 3.89 5.18 -30.31
N ARG A 588 3.20 6.17 -29.82
CA ARG A 588 2.30 6.08 -28.67
C ARG A 588 0.89 5.56 -28.95
N SER A 589 0.54 5.24 -30.21
CA SER A 589 -0.79 4.73 -30.55
C SER A 589 -0.75 3.36 -31.23
N ILE A 590 -1.84 2.59 -31.09
CA ILE A 590 -1.97 1.25 -31.69
C ILE A 590 -1.75 1.28 -33.20
N ARG A 591 -2.28 2.30 -33.88
CA ARG A 591 -2.13 2.46 -35.33
C ARG A 591 -0.68 2.66 -35.74
N GLN A 592 0.09 3.43 -34.96
CA GLN A 592 1.52 3.64 -35.17
C GLN A 592 2.32 2.35 -34.88
N TRP A 593 1.93 1.61 -33.84
CA TRP A 593 2.56 0.32 -33.52
C TRP A 593 2.45 -0.67 -34.66
N LEU A 594 1.24 -0.86 -35.19
CA LEU A 594 0.99 -1.80 -36.29
C LEU A 594 1.65 -1.36 -37.61
N ALA A 595 1.84 -0.07 -37.84
CA ALA A 595 2.58 0.42 -38.99
C ALA A 595 4.08 0.08 -38.96
N GLU A 596 4.66 -0.14 -37.78
CA GLU A 596 6.08 -0.48 -37.59
C GLU A 596 6.31 -1.95 -37.23
N ALA A 597 5.26 -2.67 -36.83
CA ALA A 597 5.36 -4.08 -36.49
C ALA A 597 5.79 -4.91 -37.69
N ARG A 598 6.67 -5.88 -37.46
CA ARG A 598 7.19 -6.80 -38.49
C ARG A 598 6.66 -8.20 -38.22
N HIS A 599 6.33 -8.95 -39.27
CA HIS A 599 6.02 -10.35 -39.13
C HIS A 599 7.27 -11.11 -38.67
N THR A 600 7.11 -12.00 -37.68
CA THR A 600 8.17 -12.82 -37.14
C THR A 600 8.74 -13.78 -38.18
N GLY A 601 9.81 -13.36 -38.85
CA GLY A 601 10.66 -14.22 -39.65
C GLY A 601 11.99 -14.43 -38.90
N HIS A 602 11.98 -15.17 -37.79
CA HIS A 602 13.16 -15.31 -36.96
C HIS A 602 14.17 -16.25 -37.60
N VAL A 603 15.33 -15.69 -37.95
CA VAL A 603 16.56 -16.51 -38.12
C VAL A 603 17.21 -16.58 -36.73
N VAL A 604 16.87 -17.58 -35.95
CA VAL A 604 17.57 -17.90 -34.71
C VAL A 604 18.98 -18.36 -35.10
N HIS A 605 19.99 -17.57 -34.83
CA HIS A 605 21.38 -17.95 -34.98
C HIS A 605 21.80 -18.87 -33.84
N THR A 606 21.72 -20.18 -34.03
CA THR A 606 22.28 -21.16 -33.11
C THR A 606 23.75 -21.37 -33.47
N TYR A 607 24.61 -21.34 -32.48
CA TYR A 607 26.04 -21.60 -32.64
C TYR A 607 26.35 -23.08 -32.34
N PRO A 608 27.37 -23.67 -33.00
CA PRO A 608 27.80 -25.01 -32.63
C PRO A 608 28.19 -25.09 -31.15
N ALA A 609 27.73 -26.12 -30.47
CA ALA A 609 28.02 -26.32 -29.05
C ALA A 609 29.54 -26.36 -28.79
N ARG A 610 29.99 -25.65 -27.79
CA ARG A 610 31.38 -25.58 -27.33
C ARG A 610 31.46 -26.04 -25.87
N ARG A 611 32.64 -26.36 -25.41
CA ARG A 611 32.88 -26.62 -23.99
C ARG A 611 33.04 -25.29 -23.20
N PHE A 612 33.74 -24.32 -23.77
CA PHE A 612 34.05 -23.05 -23.14
C PHE A 612 33.45 -21.88 -23.90
N TYR A 613 32.87 -20.93 -23.15
CA TYR A 613 32.23 -19.76 -23.68
C TYR A 613 32.75 -18.52 -22.96
N PRO A 614 32.93 -17.36 -23.61
CA PRO A 614 33.34 -16.13 -22.94
C PRO A 614 32.32 -15.68 -21.93
N LEU A 615 32.78 -15.02 -20.86
CA LEU A 615 31.85 -14.33 -19.96
C LEU A 615 31.18 -13.17 -20.68
N LEU A 616 29.89 -12.99 -20.44
CA LEU A 616 29.17 -11.76 -20.79
C LEU A 616 29.77 -10.57 -20.03
N ALA A 617 29.69 -9.41 -20.61
CA ALA A 617 30.25 -8.20 -20.03
C ALA A 617 29.66 -7.87 -18.62
N GLY A 618 28.37 -8.17 -18.38
CA GLY A 618 27.78 -8.08 -17.05
C GLY A 618 28.35 -9.08 -16.03
N GLN A 619 28.70 -10.29 -16.51
CA GLN A 619 29.31 -11.33 -15.69
C GLN A 619 30.76 -10.99 -15.25
N TRP A 620 31.51 -10.26 -16.07
CA TRP A 620 32.86 -9.82 -15.71
C TRP A 620 32.91 -8.98 -14.46
N ARG A 621 31.94 -8.06 -14.27
CA ARG A 621 31.85 -7.24 -13.06
C ARG A 621 31.63 -8.11 -11.83
N ILE A 622 30.64 -9.00 -11.91
CA ILE A 622 30.29 -9.89 -10.79
C ILE A 622 31.46 -10.84 -10.48
N TYR A 623 32.16 -11.32 -11.51
CA TYR A 623 33.35 -12.15 -11.35
C TYR A 623 34.40 -11.46 -10.45
N HIS A 624 34.72 -10.20 -10.72
CA HIS A 624 35.66 -9.44 -9.90
C HIS A 624 35.11 -9.19 -8.48
N GLU A 625 33.81 -8.86 -8.35
CA GLU A 625 33.19 -8.68 -7.04
C GLU A 625 33.25 -9.95 -6.18
N MET A 626 33.04 -11.11 -6.77
CA MET A 626 33.11 -12.40 -6.09
C MET A 626 34.56 -12.79 -5.71
N LEU A 627 35.55 -12.37 -6.49
CA LEU A 627 36.97 -12.58 -6.13
C LEU A 627 37.39 -11.69 -4.96
N ASP A 628 36.90 -10.44 -4.95
CA ASP A 628 37.26 -9.47 -3.90
C ASP A 628 36.59 -9.79 -2.57
N ASP A 629 35.35 -10.23 -2.59
CA ASP A 629 34.56 -10.57 -1.39
C ASP A 629 33.61 -11.75 -1.67
N PRO A 630 34.09 -12.98 -1.60
CA PRO A 630 33.30 -14.17 -1.85
C PRO A 630 32.21 -14.41 -0.79
N TYR A 631 32.31 -13.77 0.40
CA TYR A 631 31.33 -13.91 1.48
C TYR A 631 30.17 -12.98 1.38
N ASN A 632 30.16 -12.04 0.41
CA ASN A 632 29.06 -11.07 0.27
C ASN A 632 27.77 -11.79 -0.14
N ALA A 633 26.73 -11.61 0.65
CA ALA A 633 25.42 -12.22 0.38
C ALA A 633 24.80 -11.79 -0.97
N LYS A 634 25.14 -10.58 -1.46
CA LYS A 634 24.69 -10.08 -2.78
C LYS A 634 25.32 -10.77 -3.97
N ASN A 635 26.37 -11.58 -3.78
CA ASN A 635 26.91 -12.44 -4.83
C ASN A 635 25.96 -13.57 -5.24
N GLY A 636 24.92 -13.83 -4.44
CA GLY A 636 23.87 -14.80 -4.72
C GLY A 636 22.47 -14.18 -4.66
N THR A 637 21.57 -14.72 -5.44
CA THR A 637 20.14 -14.49 -5.28
C THR A 637 19.50 -15.74 -4.70
N PHE A 638 18.61 -15.59 -3.72
CA PHE A 638 17.90 -16.73 -3.15
C PHE A 638 16.43 -16.42 -2.94
N ARG A 639 15.63 -17.47 -2.90
CA ARG A 639 14.22 -17.42 -2.48
C ARG A 639 13.88 -18.68 -1.69
N LEU A 640 13.14 -18.50 -0.63
CA LEU A 640 12.51 -19.57 0.12
C LEU A 640 11.00 -19.45 -0.07
N ILE A 641 10.39 -20.44 -0.70
CA ILE A 641 8.96 -20.44 -1.03
C ILE A 641 8.30 -21.62 -0.33
N PHE A 642 7.30 -21.38 0.50
CA PHE A 642 6.46 -22.40 1.11
C PHE A 642 5.27 -22.72 0.20
N MET A 643 5.00 -24.00 0.00
CA MET A 643 3.93 -24.56 -0.83
C MET A 643 3.03 -25.43 0.03
N PRO A 644 1.85 -24.97 0.45
CA PRO A 644 0.92 -25.75 1.26
C PRO A 644 0.48 -27.04 0.56
N ALA A 645 0.28 -28.10 1.31
CA ALA A 645 -0.17 -29.40 0.82
C ALA A 645 0.69 -30.02 -0.30
N MET A 646 1.87 -29.48 -0.56
CA MET A 646 2.82 -30.00 -1.53
C MET A 646 3.63 -31.15 -0.94
N THR A 647 3.71 -32.27 -1.66
CA THR A 647 4.56 -33.41 -1.23
C THR A 647 5.99 -33.21 -1.73
N VAL A 648 6.96 -33.63 -0.91
CA VAL A 648 8.39 -33.52 -1.22
C VAL A 648 8.74 -34.20 -2.54
N SER A 649 8.26 -35.44 -2.74
CA SER A 649 8.56 -36.23 -3.95
C SER A 649 8.04 -35.56 -5.23
N ARG A 650 6.81 -34.99 -5.16
CA ARG A 650 6.22 -34.29 -6.31
C ARG A 650 6.99 -33.01 -6.63
N LEU A 651 7.36 -32.25 -5.59
CA LEU A 651 8.12 -31.02 -5.78
C LEU A 651 9.52 -31.29 -6.31
N ALA A 652 10.25 -32.26 -5.73
CA ALA A 652 11.59 -32.62 -6.17
C ALA A 652 11.60 -33.09 -7.63
N ALA A 653 10.69 -33.98 -8.03
CA ALA A 653 10.58 -34.43 -9.41
C ALA A 653 10.25 -33.31 -10.40
N ALA A 654 9.44 -32.34 -10.00
CA ALA A 654 9.15 -31.17 -10.83
C ALA A 654 10.38 -30.25 -10.97
N VAL A 655 11.10 -30.02 -9.88
CA VAL A 655 12.34 -29.24 -9.83
C VAL A 655 13.42 -29.86 -10.72
N GLU A 656 13.63 -31.18 -10.66
CA GLU A 656 14.58 -31.89 -11.51
C GLU A 656 14.29 -31.68 -13.02
N ARG A 657 13.01 -31.73 -13.41
CA ARG A 657 12.61 -31.43 -14.79
C ARG A 657 12.96 -30.01 -15.21
N VAL A 658 12.82 -29.04 -14.32
CA VAL A 658 13.18 -27.64 -14.60
C VAL A 658 14.70 -27.49 -14.70
N ILE A 659 15.48 -28.14 -13.81
CA ILE A 659 16.95 -28.14 -13.86
C ILE A 659 17.43 -28.68 -15.20
N GLU A 660 16.81 -29.74 -15.72
CA GLU A 660 17.17 -30.29 -17.03
C GLU A 660 16.87 -29.30 -18.18
N ALA A 661 15.78 -28.54 -18.08
CA ALA A 661 15.37 -27.60 -19.12
C ALA A 661 16.25 -26.33 -19.17
N HIS A 662 16.74 -25.86 -18.01
CA HIS A 662 17.52 -24.62 -17.87
C HIS A 662 19.02 -24.89 -17.98
N GLN A 663 19.60 -24.67 -19.18
CA GLN A 663 21.01 -24.97 -19.43
C GLN A 663 21.98 -24.10 -18.62
N SER A 664 21.57 -22.88 -18.23
CA SER A 664 22.36 -21.96 -17.40
C SER A 664 22.66 -22.50 -16.00
N LEU A 665 21.86 -23.44 -15.49
CA LEU A 665 22.09 -24.08 -14.19
C LEU A 665 23.25 -25.08 -14.21
N GLY A 666 23.71 -25.51 -15.41
CA GLY A 666 24.87 -26.38 -15.60
C GLY A 666 26.14 -25.62 -15.97
N VAL A 667 26.38 -24.42 -15.43
CA VAL A 667 27.53 -23.57 -15.72
C VAL A 667 28.55 -23.62 -14.58
N ARG A 668 29.83 -23.76 -14.95
CA ARG A 668 30.99 -23.46 -14.09
C ARG A 668 31.74 -22.26 -14.62
N ILE A 669 32.38 -21.50 -13.76
CA ILE A 669 33.34 -20.48 -14.15
C ILE A 669 34.74 -21.07 -13.94
N VAL A 670 35.50 -21.15 -15.02
CA VAL A 670 36.85 -21.77 -15.01
C VAL A 670 37.86 -20.84 -15.66
N LEU A 671 39.12 -20.98 -15.28
CA LEU A 671 40.22 -20.30 -15.93
C LEU A 671 40.74 -21.16 -17.12
N HIS A 672 40.35 -20.82 -18.33
CA HIS A 672 40.86 -21.45 -19.52
C HIS A 672 41.96 -20.60 -20.16
N LYS A 673 43.18 -21.11 -20.16
CA LYS A 673 44.37 -20.39 -20.64
C LYS A 673 44.57 -19.01 -19.96
N GLY A 674 44.25 -18.95 -18.65
CA GLY A 674 44.37 -17.73 -17.88
C GLY A 674 43.21 -16.72 -18.02
N VAL A 675 42.18 -17.04 -18.80
CA VAL A 675 40.98 -16.20 -19.01
C VAL A 675 39.79 -16.87 -18.35
N PRO A 676 38.98 -16.16 -17.53
CA PRO A 676 37.76 -16.71 -16.99
C PRO A 676 36.73 -16.92 -18.07
N MET A 677 36.19 -18.13 -18.12
CA MET A 677 35.21 -18.57 -19.11
C MET A 677 34.10 -19.38 -18.45
N MET A 678 32.93 -19.38 -19.05
CA MET A 678 31.86 -20.31 -18.69
C MET A 678 32.19 -21.68 -19.31
N GLU A 679 32.21 -22.73 -18.51
CA GLU A 679 32.25 -24.10 -18.94
C GLU A 679 30.83 -24.68 -18.88
N ARG A 680 30.35 -25.23 -20.02
CA ARG A 680 29.11 -26.01 -20.04
C ARG A 680 29.41 -27.41 -19.55
N SER A 681 28.74 -27.83 -18.46
CA SER A 681 28.98 -29.14 -17.85
C SER A 681 27.69 -29.69 -17.24
N ASP A 682 27.26 -30.85 -17.71
CA ASP A 682 26.11 -31.53 -17.11
C ASP A 682 26.39 -31.97 -15.67
N SER A 683 27.66 -32.22 -15.33
CA SER A 683 28.05 -32.51 -13.93
C SER A 683 28.06 -31.30 -13.00
N ALA A 684 27.80 -30.09 -13.52
CA ALA A 684 27.67 -28.89 -12.73
C ALA A 684 26.21 -28.54 -12.41
N LYS A 685 25.25 -29.27 -12.99
CA LYS A 685 23.85 -29.12 -12.61
C LYS A 685 23.67 -29.46 -11.12
N PRO A 686 22.84 -28.69 -10.38
CA PRO A 686 22.67 -28.94 -8.97
C PRO A 686 21.87 -30.23 -8.74
N ASP A 687 22.29 -31.02 -7.75
CA ASP A 687 21.44 -32.04 -7.18
C ASP A 687 20.35 -31.38 -6.32
N VAL A 688 19.15 -31.97 -6.28
CA VAL A 688 18.08 -31.52 -5.40
C VAL A 688 18.29 -32.15 -4.02
N GLU A 689 18.73 -31.34 -3.06
CA GLU A 689 18.80 -31.80 -1.68
C GLU A 689 17.40 -31.90 -1.08
N VAL A 690 17.11 -33.00 -0.39
CA VAL A 690 15.79 -33.25 0.20
C VAL A 690 15.91 -33.51 1.69
N TYR A 691 15.10 -32.80 2.48
CA TYR A 691 15.01 -32.98 3.92
C TYR A 691 13.55 -33.10 4.35
N GLU A 692 13.29 -33.84 5.41
CA GLU A 692 12.01 -33.87 6.11
C GLU A 692 12.19 -33.31 7.54
N VAL A 693 11.29 -32.45 7.95
CA VAL A 693 11.34 -31.77 9.25
C VAL A 693 10.00 -31.87 9.97
N ALA A 694 10.00 -31.64 11.27
CA ALA A 694 8.78 -31.59 12.08
C ALA A 694 7.94 -30.33 11.74
N GLU A 695 6.66 -30.32 12.14
CA GLU A 695 5.75 -29.22 11.84
C GLU A 695 6.16 -27.89 12.47
N ASP A 696 6.79 -27.92 13.62
CA ASP A 696 7.29 -26.79 14.40
C ASP A 696 8.69 -26.31 13.98
N TRP A 697 9.25 -26.89 12.91
CA TRP A 697 10.56 -26.47 12.42
C TRP A 697 10.59 -24.98 12.02
N ASP A 698 11.62 -24.27 12.48
CA ASP A 698 11.79 -22.86 12.18
C ASP A 698 12.42 -22.66 10.79
N SER A 699 11.72 -21.96 9.90
CA SER A 699 12.20 -21.64 8.55
C SER A 699 13.50 -20.83 8.52
N HIS A 700 13.85 -20.12 9.60
CA HIS A 700 15.14 -19.41 9.73
C HIS A 700 16.35 -20.36 9.74
N GLU A 701 16.17 -21.63 10.09
CA GLU A 701 17.23 -22.63 9.99
C GLU A 701 17.71 -22.88 8.54
N CYS A 702 16.93 -22.50 7.53
CA CYS A 702 17.36 -22.52 6.13
C CYS A 702 18.65 -21.72 5.89
N ALA A 703 18.95 -20.73 6.73
CA ALA A 703 20.16 -19.89 6.58
C ALA A 703 21.44 -20.73 6.50
N ARG A 704 21.48 -21.93 7.09
CA ARG A 704 22.60 -22.88 6.99
C ARG A 704 22.92 -23.34 5.57
N HIS A 705 21.93 -23.30 4.67
CA HIS A 705 22.08 -23.65 3.26
C HIS A 705 22.52 -22.47 2.38
N LEU A 706 22.46 -21.23 2.90
CA LEU A 706 22.90 -20.01 2.22
C LEU A 706 24.41 -19.82 2.38
N LYS A 707 25.18 -20.78 1.86
CA LYS A 707 26.65 -20.71 1.89
C LYS A 707 27.18 -19.80 0.78
N PRO A 708 28.33 -19.10 0.98
CA PRO A 708 28.99 -18.34 -0.08
C PRO A 708 29.27 -19.17 -1.32
N PHE A 709 29.41 -18.50 -2.46
CA PHE A 709 29.83 -19.09 -3.72
C PHE A 709 31.30 -18.74 -3.99
N PHE A 710 32.14 -19.75 -4.09
CA PHE A 710 33.56 -19.60 -4.39
C PHE A 710 33.85 -20.03 -5.84
N ILE A 711 34.13 -19.06 -6.72
CA ILE A 711 34.41 -19.32 -8.12
C ILE A 711 35.82 -19.88 -8.36
N SER A 712 36.70 -19.88 -7.38
CA SER A 712 38.06 -20.48 -7.42
C SER A 712 38.06 -21.98 -7.13
N GLU A 713 36.95 -22.54 -6.64
CA GLU A 713 36.83 -23.98 -6.32
C GLU A 713 36.04 -24.71 -7.39
N GLU A 714 36.70 -25.60 -8.15
CA GLU A 714 36.06 -26.37 -9.21
C GLU A 714 34.91 -27.28 -8.76
N SER A 715 34.87 -27.65 -7.47
CA SER A 715 33.86 -28.51 -6.87
C SER A 715 32.65 -27.75 -6.31
N ASN A 716 32.66 -26.41 -6.26
CA ASN A 716 31.59 -25.64 -5.64
C ASN A 716 30.49 -25.30 -6.65
N PRO A 717 29.30 -25.88 -6.51
CA PRO A 717 28.19 -25.57 -7.43
C PRO A 717 27.77 -24.12 -7.28
N LEU A 718 27.48 -23.44 -8.40
CA LEU A 718 26.97 -22.07 -8.44
C LEU A 718 25.46 -21.99 -8.22
N VAL A 719 24.82 -23.13 -7.99
CA VAL A 719 23.39 -23.24 -7.68
C VAL A 719 23.20 -24.28 -6.58
N ARG A 720 22.32 -23.99 -5.65
CA ARG A 720 21.85 -24.92 -4.62
C ARG A 720 20.34 -24.89 -4.59
N ILE A 721 19.73 -26.05 -4.66
CA ILE A 721 18.27 -26.21 -4.59
C ILE A 721 17.96 -27.20 -3.49
N VAL A 722 17.13 -26.78 -2.54
CA VAL A 722 16.75 -27.59 -1.37
C VAL A 722 15.24 -27.69 -1.26
N VAL A 723 14.73 -28.89 -1.13
CA VAL A 723 13.32 -29.17 -0.85
C VAL A 723 13.20 -29.64 0.61
N ILE A 724 12.43 -28.90 1.41
CA ILE A 724 12.24 -29.22 2.83
C ILE A 724 10.77 -29.53 3.06
N GLY A 725 10.46 -30.77 3.33
CA GLY A 725 9.08 -31.23 3.61
C GLY A 725 8.71 -31.13 5.07
N LYS A 726 7.47 -30.74 5.33
CA LYS A 726 6.82 -30.86 6.63
C LYS A 726 5.37 -31.35 6.44
N PRO A 727 4.69 -31.83 7.50
CA PRO A 727 3.34 -32.38 7.36
C PRO A 727 2.32 -31.46 6.68
N SER A 728 2.45 -30.12 6.82
CA SER A 728 1.55 -29.13 6.22
C SER A 728 1.91 -28.75 4.77
N GLY A 729 3.08 -29.16 4.23
CA GLY A 729 3.53 -28.77 2.88
C GLY A 729 5.03 -28.90 2.70
N ALA A 730 5.57 -28.19 1.70
CA ALA A 730 7.01 -28.19 1.44
C ALA A 730 7.56 -26.79 1.19
N TYR A 731 8.79 -26.55 1.59
CA TYR A 731 9.58 -25.38 1.21
C TYR A 731 10.47 -25.71 0.02
N LEU A 732 10.61 -24.75 -0.88
CA LEU A 732 11.62 -24.74 -1.93
C LEU A 732 12.59 -23.61 -1.66
N LEU A 733 13.85 -23.94 -1.38
CA LEU A 733 14.95 -22.98 -1.34
C LEU A 733 15.69 -23.05 -2.67
N ILE A 734 15.76 -21.92 -3.38
CA ILE A 734 16.58 -21.74 -4.57
C ILE A 734 17.64 -20.71 -4.21
N HIS A 735 18.91 -21.07 -4.34
CA HIS A 735 20.04 -20.17 -4.10
C HIS A 735 21.01 -20.28 -5.26
N CYS A 736 21.11 -19.21 -6.07
CA CYS A 736 21.95 -19.15 -7.27
C CYS A 736 22.98 -18.04 -7.17
N ALA A 737 24.20 -18.30 -7.61
CA ALA A 737 25.21 -17.26 -7.78
C ALA A 737 24.72 -16.24 -8.84
N HIS A 738 24.79 -14.96 -8.52
CA HIS A 738 24.29 -13.90 -9.40
C HIS A 738 25.04 -13.82 -10.74
N ILE A 739 26.28 -14.34 -10.79
CA ILE A 739 27.07 -14.42 -12.03
C ILE A 739 26.43 -15.29 -13.12
N ILE A 740 25.58 -16.26 -12.75
CA ILE A 740 24.94 -17.16 -13.72
C ILE A 740 23.44 -16.99 -13.81
N TYR A 741 22.81 -16.27 -12.87
CA TYR A 741 21.35 -16.20 -12.79
C TYR A 741 20.87 -14.83 -12.32
N ASP A 742 19.84 -14.28 -12.98
CA ASP A 742 19.22 -13.00 -12.62
C ASP A 742 17.75 -13.16 -12.17
N GLY A 743 17.13 -12.06 -11.73
CA GLY A 743 15.77 -12.09 -11.22
C GLY A 743 14.71 -12.51 -12.25
N ALA A 744 14.89 -12.19 -13.54
CA ALA A 744 14.00 -12.62 -14.60
C ALA A 744 14.13 -14.13 -14.88
N SER A 745 15.34 -14.67 -14.77
CA SER A 745 15.58 -16.13 -14.86
C SER A 745 14.90 -16.88 -13.72
N LEU A 746 14.86 -16.30 -12.53
CA LEU A 746 14.15 -16.89 -11.40
C LEU A 746 12.64 -16.95 -11.63
N GLN A 747 12.05 -15.94 -12.28
CA GLN A 747 10.65 -15.99 -12.70
C GLN A 747 10.41 -17.09 -13.72
N LEU A 748 11.28 -17.23 -14.74
CA LEU A 748 11.20 -18.33 -15.72
C LEU A 748 11.27 -19.71 -15.04
N PHE A 749 12.14 -19.86 -14.04
CA PHE A 749 12.22 -21.09 -13.26
C PHE A 749 10.89 -21.41 -12.56
N LEU A 750 10.25 -20.41 -11.95
CA LEU A 750 8.97 -20.60 -11.27
C LEU A 750 7.84 -20.89 -12.25
N ASP A 751 7.80 -20.23 -13.39
CA ASP A 751 6.81 -20.48 -14.45
C ASP A 751 6.91 -21.92 -14.97
N ASP A 752 8.15 -22.39 -15.22
CA ASP A 752 8.40 -23.75 -15.66
C ASP A 752 8.16 -24.79 -14.54
N LEU A 753 8.42 -24.43 -13.27
CA LEU A 753 8.07 -25.27 -12.13
C LEU A 753 6.54 -25.46 -12.02
N ILE A 754 5.78 -24.39 -12.18
CA ILE A 754 4.31 -24.44 -12.20
C ILE A 754 3.82 -25.33 -13.35
N ALA A 755 4.39 -25.18 -14.55
CA ALA A 755 4.06 -26.02 -15.69
C ALA A 755 4.41 -27.50 -15.43
N ALA A 756 5.58 -27.77 -14.85
CA ALA A 756 6.01 -29.12 -14.48
C ALA A 756 5.07 -29.77 -13.46
N LEU A 757 4.66 -29.04 -12.44
CA LEU A 757 3.70 -29.51 -11.41
C LEU A 757 2.31 -29.77 -11.99
N GLN A 758 1.93 -29.08 -13.05
CA GLN A 758 0.69 -29.31 -13.81
C GLN A 758 0.80 -30.44 -14.84
N GLY A 759 1.96 -31.09 -14.94
CA GLY A 759 2.21 -32.16 -15.92
C GLY A 759 2.38 -31.69 -17.35
N LYS A 760 2.52 -30.38 -17.59
CA LYS A 760 2.73 -29.80 -18.92
C LYS A 760 4.15 -30.05 -19.42
N ALA A 761 4.32 -30.10 -20.75
CA ALA A 761 5.65 -30.10 -21.36
C ALA A 761 6.30 -28.71 -21.17
N LEU A 762 7.58 -28.71 -20.78
CA LEU A 762 8.35 -27.48 -20.68
C LEU A 762 8.74 -26.99 -22.08
N GLN A 763 8.65 -25.69 -22.29
CA GLN A 763 9.08 -25.11 -23.56
C GLN A 763 10.60 -24.94 -23.57
N PRO A 764 11.29 -25.33 -24.64
CA PRO A 764 12.75 -25.17 -24.74
C PRO A 764 13.14 -23.69 -24.78
N GLU A 765 14.36 -23.38 -24.35
CA GLU A 765 14.97 -22.07 -24.57
C GLU A 765 15.32 -21.95 -26.05
N PRO A 766 14.74 -21.04 -26.85
CA PRO A 766 15.07 -20.89 -28.27
C PRO A 766 16.49 -20.37 -28.47
N VAL A 767 16.99 -19.55 -27.54
CA VAL A 767 18.36 -19.04 -27.46
C VAL A 767 18.86 -19.27 -26.03
N THR A 768 20.02 -19.86 -25.87
CA THR A 768 20.61 -20.16 -24.56
C THR A 768 21.56 -19.05 -24.12
N LEU A 769 21.89 -19.01 -22.81
CA LEU A 769 22.94 -18.14 -22.28
C LEU A 769 24.24 -18.25 -23.07
N PHE A 770 24.58 -19.45 -23.54
CA PHE A 770 25.78 -19.72 -24.34
C PHE A 770 25.72 -19.06 -25.72
N ASP A 771 24.57 -19.10 -26.38
CA ASP A 771 24.37 -18.43 -27.67
C ASP A 771 24.49 -16.93 -27.53
N VAL A 772 23.86 -16.34 -26.46
CA VAL A 772 23.97 -14.91 -26.15
C VAL A 772 25.40 -14.49 -25.91
N SER A 773 26.20 -15.33 -25.22
CA SER A 773 27.63 -15.09 -24.99
C SER A 773 28.41 -14.97 -26.28
N LEU A 774 28.19 -15.91 -27.22
CA LEU A 774 28.87 -15.91 -28.53
C LEU A 774 28.40 -14.75 -29.42
N GLN A 775 27.09 -14.44 -29.39
CA GLN A 775 26.53 -13.27 -30.09
C GLN A 775 27.18 -11.96 -29.61
N GLU A 776 27.30 -11.79 -28.29
CA GLU A 776 27.89 -10.60 -27.70
C GLU A 776 29.37 -10.48 -28.03
N ALA A 777 30.12 -11.59 -28.00
CA ALA A 777 31.51 -11.60 -28.34
C ALA A 777 31.76 -11.25 -29.83
N ALA A 778 30.89 -11.70 -30.72
CA ALA A 778 30.93 -11.38 -32.14
C ALA A 778 30.47 -9.96 -32.46
N TYR A 779 29.47 -9.45 -31.69
CA TYR A 779 28.78 -8.18 -31.97
C TYR A 779 29.71 -6.96 -31.96
N ALA A 780 30.65 -6.91 -31.02
CA ALA A 780 31.54 -5.75 -30.85
C ALA A 780 32.40 -5.46 -32.11
N GLY A 781 32.68 -6.47 -32.93
CA GLY A 781 33.42 -6.34 -34.19
C GLY A 781 32.56 -6.04 -35.43
N THR A 782 31.24 -5.96 -35.27
CA THR A 782 30.34 -5.63 -36.39
C THR A 782 30.29 -4.11 -36.66
N ALA A 783 29.89 -3.72 -37.88
CA ALA A 783 29.69 -2.30 -38.21
C ALA A 783 28.66 -1.62 -37.29
N GLN A 784 27.62 -2.37 -36.82
CA GLN A 784 26.66 -1.85 -35.87
C GLN A 784 27.28 -1.71 -34.48
N GLY A 785 28.08 -2.72 -34.02
CA GLY A 785 28.76 -2.64 -32.73
C GLY A 785 29.74 -1.44 -32.65
N VAL A 786 30.40 -1.07 -33.76
CA VAL A 786 31.26 0.13 -33.83
C VAL A 786 30.42 1.39 -33.67
N ARG A 787 29.29 1.49 -34.39
CA ARG A 787 28.37 2.67 -34.22
C ARG A 787 27.82 2.78 -32.80
N ASP A 788 27.48 1.66 -32.19
CA ASP A 788 26.94 1.66 -30.80
C ASP A 788 28.05 2.05 -29.80
N GLN A 789 29.29 1.67 -30.06
CA GLN A 789 30.46 2.10 -29.29
C GLN A 789 30.63 3.62 -29.39
N GLU A 790 30.54 4.17 -30.60
CA GLU A 790 30.66 5.60 -30.85
C GLU A 790 29.54 6.36 -30.17
N TYR A 791 28.29 5.87 -30.23
CA TYR A 791 27.14 6.43 -29.54
C TYR A 791 27.39 6.57 -28.03
N TYR A 792 27.78 5.51 -27.36
CA TYR A 792 28.06 5.56 -25.91
C TYR A 792 29.28 6.43 -25.60
N GLY A 793 30.30 6.42 -26.45
CA GLY A 793 31.46 7.27 -26.33
C GLY A 793 31.11 8.76 -26.37
N GLN A 794 30.24 9.15 -27.28
CA GLN A 794 29.70 10.51 -27.38
C GLN A 794 28.77 10.86 -26.22
N LEU A 795 27.84 9.97 -25.88
CA LEU A 795 26.86 10.17 -24.80
C LEU A 795 27.56 10.46 -23.46
N CYS A 796 28.61 9.72 -23.15
CA CYS A 796 29.31 9.83 -21.85
C CYS A 796 30.51 10.82 -21.89
N SER A 797 30.76 11.47 -23.03
CA SER A 797 31.89 12.39 -23.16
C SER A 797 31.78 13.59 -22.21
N GLY A 798 32.83 13.81 -21.40
CA GLY A 798 32.86 14.91 -20.44
C GLY A 798 32.03 14.70 -19.17
N CYS A 799 31.32 13.59 -19.02
CA CYS A 799 30.51 13.31 -17.84
C CYS A 799 31.36 12.81 -16.67
N THR A 800 30.90 13.12 -15.46
CA THR A 800 31.48 12.65 -14.21
C THR A 800 30.57 11.62 -13.56
N ALA A 801 31.12 10.46 -13.20
CA ALA A 801 30.39 9.43 -12.43
C ALA A 801 30.30 9.83 -10.96
N ILE A 802 29.19 9.46 -10.30
CA ILE A 802 29.04 9.64 -8.85
C ILE A 802 29.78 8.50 -8.15
N THR A 803 30.81 8.82 -7.42
CA THR A 803 31.67 7.84 -6.70
C THR A 803 31.51 7.92 -5.18
N GLU A 804 30.98 9.04 -4.67
CA GLU A 804 30.76 9.24 -3.23
C GLU A 804 29.65 10.26 -2.95
N LEU A 805 29.01 10.11 -1.81
CA LEU A 805 28.06 11.06 -1.23
C LEU A 805 28.37 11.20 0.27
N GLN A 806 29.06 12.30 0.65
CA GLN A 806 29.48 12.57 2.02
C GLN A 806 30.13 11.35 2.70
N PRO A 807 31.36 10.96 2.33
CA PRO A 807 32.03 9.80 2.89
C PRO A 807 32.01 9.77 4.42
N GLY A 808 31.78 8.60 5.01
CA GLY A 808 31.61 8.41 6.44
C GLY A 808 32.25 7.11 6.96
N LYS A 809 31.84 6.73 8.17
CA LYS A 809 32.20 5.47 8.83
C LYS A 809 30.94 4.82 9.42
N ASP A 810 29.83 4.91 8.72
CA ASP A 810 28.59 4.30 9.14
C ASP A 810 28.58 2.79 8.83
N LEU A 811 27.62 2.06 9.38
CA LEU A 811 27.27 0.75 8.87
C LEU A 811 26.44 0.92 7.59
N SER A 812 26.49 -0.08 6.70
CA SER A 812 25.62 -0.15 5.54
C SER A 812 24.14 -0.13 5.96
N GLY A 813 23.28 0.45 5.14
CA GLY A 813 21.87 0.57 5.48
C GLY A 813 21.04 1.19 4.35
N SER A 814 19.81 1.57 4.65
CA SER A 814 18.94 2.24 3.71
C SER A 814 18.20 3.41 4.33
N VAL A 815 17.95 4.42 3.52
CA VAL A 815 17.06 5.56 3.81
C VAL A 815 16.09 5.75 2.64
N GLY A 816 15.03 6.55 2.82
CA GLY A 816 14.12 6.80 1.72
C GLY A 816 12.91 7.61 2.15
N PHE A 817 12.01 7.80 1.20
CA PHE A 817 10.75 8.52 1.39
C PHE A 817 9.64 7.88 0.55
N SER A 818 8.40 8.29 0.81
CA SER A 818 7.25 7.91 -0.01
C SER A 818 6.58 9.17 -0.56
N TYR A 819 5.98 9.05 -1.73
CA TYR A 819 5.26 10.14 -2.38
C TYR A 819 3.95 9.62 -3.01
N ASP A 820 2.98 10.53 -3.20
CA ASP A 820 1.69 10.17 -3.81
C ASP A 820 1.87 9.83 -5.30
N THR A 821 1.57 8.58 -5.67
CA THR A 821 1.64 8.15 -7.08
C THR A 821 0.61 8.89 -7.93
N GLY A 822 -0.58 9.18 -7.41
CA GLY A 822 -1.65 9.84 -8.16
C GLY A 822 -1.26 11.24 -8.62
N LEU A 823 -0.52 12.00 -7.81
CA LEU A 823 -0.01 13.33 -8.17
C LEU A 823 1.05 13.25 -9.27
N VAL A 824 1.96 12.29 -9.16
CA VAL A 824 3.00 12.05 -10.18
C VAL A 824 2.37 11.59 -11.49
N ASP A 825 1.42 10.66 -11.43
CA ASP A 825 0.72 10.15 -12.61
C ASP A 825 -0.11 11.24 -13.31
N ALA A 826 -0.76 12.11 -12.53
CA ALA A 826 -1.49 13.25 -13.07
C ALA A 826 -0.55 14.23 -13.80
N TYR A 827 0.59 14.55 -13.20
CA TYR A 827 1.62 15.35 -13.82
C TYR A 827 2.15 14.70 -15.11
N CYS A 828 2.53 13.42 -15.04
CA CYS A 828 3.07 12.69 -16.18
C CYS A 828 2.09 12.64 -17.35
N ARG A 829 0.80 12.37 -17.07
CA ARG A 829 -0.25 12.42 -18.11
C ARG A 829 -0.35 13.82 -18.74
N SER A 830 -0.38 14.88 -17.92
CA SER A 830 -0.52 16.26 -18.41
C SER A 830 0.65 16.70 -19.29
N LYS A 831 1.84 16.13 -19.08
CA LYS A 831 3.08 16.47 -19.78
C LYS A 831 3.49 15.47 -20.86
N ALA A 832 2.72 14.37 -20.99
CA ALA A 832 2.97 13.26 -21.89
C ALA A 832 4.39 12.66 -21.71
N VAL A 833 4.77 12.44 -20.43
CA VAL A 833 6.03 11.80 -20.03
C VAL A 833 5.74 10.56 -19.18
N THR A 834 6.68 9.61 -19.16
CA THR A 834 6.55 8.41 -18.33
C THR A 834 6.89 8.69 -16.87
N ALA A 835 6.29 7.93 -15.93
CA ALA A 835 6.66 8.01 -14.52
C ALA A 835 8.14 7.68 -14.29
N SER A 836 8.69 6.74 -15.07
CA SER A 836 10.13 6.43 -15.03
C SER A 836 10.98 7.65 -15.38
N SER A 837 10.63 8.40 -16.46
CA SER A 837 11.35 9.62 -16.85
C SER A 837 11.22 10.72 -15.79
N PHE A 838 10.05 10.86 -15.16
CA PHE A 838 9.82 11.78 -14.05
C PHE A 838 10.74 11.47 -12.87
N TRP A 839 10.71 10.25 -12.37
CA TRP A 839 11.51 9.85 -11.21
C TRP A 839 13.01 9.92 -11.49
N THR A 840 13.44 9.52 -12.68
CA THR A 840 14.84 9.61 -13.09
C THR A 840 15.30 11.06 -13.17
N THR A 841 14.54 11.95 -13.82
CA THR A 841 14.89 13.37 -13.93
C THR A 841 14.94 14.05 -12.57
N THR A 842 13.98 13.78 -11.69
CA THR A 842 13.95 14.38 -10.35
C THR A 842 15.13 13.90 -9.49
N MET A 843 15.53 12.64 -9.61
CA MET A 843 16.71 12.09 -8.98
C MET A 843 18.00 12.75 -9.49
N LEU A 844 18.18 12.89 -10.81
CA LEU A 844 19.33 13.56 -11.42
C LEU A 844 19.45 15.02 -10.95
N ARG A 845 18.34 15.75 -10.90
CA ARG A 845 18.31 17.14 -10.37
C ARG A 845 18.70 17.20 -8.89
N ALA A 846 18.26 16.24 -8.09
CA ALA A 846 18.67 16.16 -6.70
C ALA A 846 20.18 15.87 -6.57
N LEU A 847 20.71 14.96 -7.37
CA LEU A 847 22.14 14.66 -7.43
C LEU A 847 22.96 15.89 -7.82
N HIS A 848 22.55 16.65 -8.83
CA HIS A 848 23.20 17.94 -9.17
C HIS A 848 23.23 18.91 -7.98
N ARG A 849 22.13 19.00 -7.21
CA ARG A 849 22.05 19.88 -6.04
C ARG A 849 22.93 19.41 -4.88
N VAL A 850 23.07 18.10 -4.72
CA VAL A 850 23.88 17.51 -3.62
C VAL A 850 25.37 17.52 -3.95
N THR A 851 25.74 17.12 -5.16
CA THR A 851 27.15 16.95 -5.56
C THR A 851 27.79 18.21 -6.14
N GLY A 852 27.01 19.09 -6.70
CA GLY A 852 27.52 20.26 -7.43
C GLY A 852 28.07 19.95 -8.83
N ILE A 853 28.04 18.69 -9.28
CA ILE A 853 28.55 18.26 -10.60
C ILE A 853 27.63 18.80 -11.71
N GLY A 854 28.21 19.35 -12.79
CA GLY A 854 27.49 19.91 -13.95
C GLY A 854 26.99 18.84 -14.92
N ASP A 855 27.91 18.02 -15.38
CA ASP A 855 27.63 16.92 -16.32
C ASP A 855 27.85 15.61 -15.58
N LEU A 856 26.77 14.94 -15.25
CA LEU A 856 26.84 13.72 -14.42
C LEU A 856 26.32 12.50 -15.18
N ALA A 857 26.85 11.35 -14.82
CA ALA A 857 26.41 10.05 -15.30
C ALA A 857 26.16 9.09 -14.15
N VAL A 858 25.07 8.36 -14.24
CA VAL A 858 24.72 7.23 -13.36
C VAL A 858 24.37 6.02 -14.21
N CYS A 859 24.20 4.85 -13.58
CA CYS A 859 23.82 3.64 -14.32
C CYS A 859 22.40 3.17 -13.96
N THR A 860 21.76 2.51 -14.92
CA THR A 860 20.58 1.66 -14.74
C THR A 860 20.82 0.28 -15.34
N PHE A 861 19.84 -0.63 -15.22
CA PHE A 861 19.88 -1.96 -15.83
C PHE A 861 18.87 -2.12 -16.96
N SER A 862 19.27 -2.89 -18.00
CA SER A 862 18.35 -3.58 -18.92
C SER A 862 18.42 -5.08 -18.68
N SER A 863 17.26 -5.75 -18.73
CA SER A 863 17.20 -7.22 -18.69
C SER A 863 17.59 -7.88 -20.02
N ARG A 864 17.73 -7.11 -21.11
CA ARG A 864 17.93 -7.57 -22.50
C ARG A 864 16.83 -8.49 -23.04
N ARG A 865 15.76 -8.71 -22.28
CA ARG A 865 14.63 -9.56 -22.68
C ARG A 865 13.54 -8.79 -23.43
N SER A 866 13.86 -7.59 -23.91
CA SER A 866 13.04 -6.83 -24.86
C SER A 866 12.96 -7.50 -26.23
N ALA A 867 14.00 -8.23 -26.61
CA ALA A 867 14.01 -9.07 -27.81
C ALA A 867 13.26 -10.40 -27.54
N ALA A 868 12.36 -10.76 -28.44
CA ALA A 868 11.49 -11.92 -28.30
C ALA A 868 12.23 -13.24 -28.10
N GLU A 869 13.29 -13.43 -28.90
CA GLU A 869 14.12 -14.62 -28.85
C GLU A 869 14.83 -14.84 -27.50
N TRP A 870 15.03 -13.77 -26.70
CA TRP A 870 15.71 -13.86 -25.41
C TRP A 870 14.76 -13.89 -24.22
N ARG A 871 13.47 -13.74 -24.43
CA ARG A 871 12.48 -13.72 -23.32
C ARG A 871 12.50 -14.98 -22.47
N ARG A 872 12.71 -16.14 -23.11
CA ARG A 872 12.82 -17.42 -22.42
C ARG A 872 14.27 -17.86 -22.15
N THR A 873 15.25 -17.02 -22.36
CA THR A 873 16.64 -17.34 -22.03
C THR A 873 16.88 -17.22 -20.54
N SER A 874 17.18 -18.34 -19.87
CA SER A 874 17.66 -18.32 -18.49
C SER A 874 19.14 -17.95 -18.43
N GLY A 875 19.53 -17.18 -17.45
CA GLY A 875 20.93 -16.79 -17.25
C GLY A 875 21.09 -15.33 -16.82
N MET A 876 22.31 -14.94 -16.49
CA MET A 876 22.67 -13.56 -16.13
C MET A 876 22.77 -12.70 -17.40
N LEU A 877 21.65 -12.10 -17.83
CA LEU A 877 21.60 -11.23 -19.02
C LEU A 877 21.60 -9.74 -18.68
N LEU A 878 21.50 -9.35 -17.40
CA LEU A 878 21.46 -7.95 -16.99
C LEU A 878 22.63 -7.16 -17.56
N ARG A 879 22.32 -5.98 -18.10
CA ARG A 879 23.27 -5.07 -18.69
C ARG A 879 23.17 -3.69 -18.08
N LEU A 880 24.30 -3.11 -17.70
CA LEU A 880 24.40 -1.72 -17.31
C LEU A 880 24.21 -0.83 -18.53
N LEU A 881 23.40 0.21 -18.36
CA LEU A 881 23.18 1.28 -19.33
C LEU A 881 23.44 2.64 -18.67
N PRO A 882 24.07 3.59 -19.36
CA PRO A 882 24.31 4.90 -18.78
C PRO A 882 23.04 5.77 -18.85
N ILE A 883 22.89 6.58 -17.84
CA ILE A 883 21.95 7.72 -17.82
C ILE A 883 22.79 8.97 -17.58
N VAL A 884 22.66 9.93 -18.49
CA VAL A 884 23.48 11.13 -18.49
C VAL A 884 22.61 12.37 -18.35
N SER A 885 23.09 13.38 -17.62
CA SER A 885 22.44 14.67 -17.47
C SER A 885 23.47 15.80 -17.65
N HIS A 886 23.23 16.66 -18.63
CA HIS A 886 24.17 17.73 -19.04
C HIS A 886 23.84 19.11 -18.48
N SER A 887 22.73 19.32 -17.79
CA SER A 887 22.34 20.67 -17.37
C SER A 887 21.59 20.70 -16.04
N ARG A 888 21.95 21.69 -15.21
CA ARG A 888 21.28 21.98 -13.92
C ARG A 888 20.03 22.84 -14.07
N ASP A 889 19.98 23.69 -15.09
CA ASP A 889 19.04 24.82 -15.20
C ASP A 889 17.95 24.63 -16.26
N GLN A 890 17.87 23.46 -16.87
CA GLN A 890 16.84 23.15 -17.87
C GLN A 890 15.46 23.05 -17.22
N GLU A 891 14.41 23.52 -17.91
CA GLU A 891 13.04 23.34 -17.45
C GLU A 891 12.70 21.85 -17.25
N PRO A 892 12.02 21.47 -16.17
CA PRO A 892 11.77 20.06 -15.84
C PRO A 892 11.10 19.25 -16.95
N ASP A 893 10.10 19.83 -17.61
CA ASP A 893 9.33 19.16 -18.68
C ASP A 893 10.22 18.87 -19.91
N ALA A 894 11.13 19.77 -20.26
CA ALA A 894 12.08 19.57 -21.35
C ALA A 894 13.12 18.52 -21.00
N ALA A 895 13.65 18.55 -19.76
CA ALA A 895 14.60 17.56 -19.27
C ALA A 895 14.01 16.14 -19.23
N MET A 896 12.73 16.00 -18.85
CA MET A 896 12.05 14.69 -18.84
C MET A 896 11.87 14.11 -20.25
N ARG A 897 11.52 14.94 -21.22
CA ARG A 897 11.39 14.51 -22.62
C ARG A 897 12.75 14.12 -23.21
N GLU A 898 13.77 14.96 -23.01
CA GLU A 898 15.13 14.65 -23.46
C GLU A 898 15.66 13.34 -22.85
N LEU A 899 15.42 13.17 -21.56
CA LEU A 899 15.80 11.92 -20.88
C LEU A 899 15.03 10.71 -21.42
N GLN A 900 13.76 10.85 -21.71
CA GLN A 900 12.94 9.80 -22.31
C GLN A 900 13.46 9.41 -23.69
N ASP A 901 13.83 10.41 -24.52
CA ASP A 901 14.43 10.20 -25.82
C ASP A 901 15.82 9.55 -25.69
N GLN A 902 16.63 9.99 -24.72
CA GLN A 902 17.93 9.38 -24.40
C GLN A 902 17.81 7.91 -23.98
N LEU A 903 16.89 7.60 -23.05
CA LEU A 903 16.66 6.23 -22.60
C LEU A 903 16.19 5.33 -23.77
N THR A 904 15.31 5.87 -24.60
CA THR A 904 14.83 5.18 -25.81
C THR A 904 15.99 4.89 -26.79
N ALA A 905 16.83 5.89 -27.05
CA ALA A 905 18.01 5.73 -27.89
C ALA A 905 19.04 4.75 -27.26
N THR A 906 19.27 4.85 -25.96
CA THR A 906 20.18 3.94 -25.23
C THR A 906 19.74 2.48 -25.33
N LEU A 907 18.44 2.19 -25.29
CA LEU A 907 17.89 0.86 -25.50
C LEU A 907 18.06 0.35 -26.93
N GLN A 908 18.11 1.22 -27.95
CA GLN A 908 18.42 0.81 -29.35
C GLN A 908 19.85 0.30 -29.50
N HIS A 909 20.76 0.78 -28.65
CA HIS A 909 22.18 0.45 -28.63
C HIS A 909 22.53 -0.61 -27.56
N GLU A 910 21.54 -1.19 -26.84
CA GLU A 910 21.77 -2.12 -25.70
C GLU A 910 22.53 -3.41 -26.07
N GLN A 911 22.63 -3.74 -27.36
CA GLN A 911 23.39 -4.88 -27.82
C GLN A 911 24.90 -4.71 -27.59
N TYR A 912 25.43 -3.50 -27.61
CA TYR A 912 26.85 -3.22 -27.31
C TYR A 912 27.06 -3.22 -25.77
N PRO A 913 28.08 -3.88 -25.25
CA PRO A 913 28.36 -3.93 -23.81
C PRO A 913 28.97 -2.62 -23.32
N PHE A 914 28.13 -1.75 -22.78
CA PHE A 914 28.51 -0.41 -22.27
C PHE A 914 29.67 -0.46 -21.24
N CYS A 915 29.80 -1.50 -20.44
CA CYS A 915 30.92 -1.64 -19.50
C CYS A 915 32.30 -1.62 -20.17
N LYS A 916 32.43 -1.93 -21.48
CA LYS A 916 33.68 -1.77 -22.23
C LYS A 916 34.04 -0.27 -22.37
N ILE A 917 33.08 0.60 -22.55
CA ILE A 917 33.26 2.05 -22.58
C ILE A 917 33.62 2.58 -21.17
N GLN A 918 32.98 2.05 -20.14
CA GLN A 918 33.25 2.41 -18.75
C GLN A 918 34.75 2.30 -18.41
N TYR A 919 35.39 1.21 -18.81
CA TYR A 919 36.82 1.04 -18.57
C TYR A 919 37.70 1.94 -19.43
N THR A 920 37.35 2.16 -20.70
CA THR A 920 38.14 2.98 -21.63
C THR A 920 38.06 4.48 -21.34
N GLN A 921 36.94 4.97 -20.74
CA GLN A 921 36.73 6.37 -20.39
C GLN A 921 36.93 6.67 -18.90
N ASN A 922 37.40 5.67 -18.12
CA ASN A 922 37.61 5.79 -16.67
C ASN A 922 36.38 6.34 -15.92
N LEU A 923 35.22 5.76 -16.19
CA LEU A 923 33.94 6.08 -15.52
C LEU A 923 33.62 4.99 -14.48
N PRO A 924 34.09 5.12 -13.23
CA PRO A 924 33.77 4.17 -12.18
C PRO A 924 32.33 4.35 -11.73
N PHE A 925 31.41 3.55 -12.24
CA PHE A 925 30.01 3.61 -11.83
C PHE A 925 29.77 2.78 -10.56
N SER A 926 29.69 3.46 -9.43
CA SER A 926 29.29 2.90 -8.14
C SER A 926 27.92 3.42 -7.64
N PHE A 927 27.23 4.19 -8.49
CA PHE A 927 25.87 4.68 -8.24
C PHE A 927 24.90 4.07 -9.27
N LEU A 928 23.92 3.30 -8.73
CA LEU A 928 22.96 2.57 -9.52
C LEU A 928 21.55 3.09 -9.25
N TYR A 929 20.78 3.34 -10.30
CA TYR A 929 19.39 3.72 -10.25
C TYR A 929 18.51 2.67 -10.90
N ILE A 930 17.45 2.23 -10.21
CA ILE A 930 16.52 1.21 -10.71
C ILE A 930 15.08 1.69 -10.50
N TYR A 931 14.31 1.76 -11.57
CA TYR A 931 12.88 1.94 -11.51
C TYR A 931 12.20 0.58 -11.59
N GLN A 932 11.59 0.15 -10.46
CA GLN A 932 11.09 -1.22 -10.23
C GLN A 932 9.59 -1.33 -10.58
N GLU A 933 9.22 -1.12 -11.83
CA GLU A 933 7.84 -1.28 -12.25
C GLU A 933 7.52 -2.78 -12.44
N GLY A 934 6.76 -3.36 -11.52
CA GLY A 934 6.26 -4.73 -11.61
C GLY A 934 7.29 -5.87 -11.47
N LEU A 935 8.59 -5.57 -11.55
CA LEU A 935 9.67 -6.58 -11.44
C LEU A 935 10.00 -6.98 -10.00
N ALA A 936 9.48 -6.26 -9.01
CA ALA A 936 9.77 -6.50 -7.60
C ALA A 936 9.02 -7.72 -7.01
N ARG A 937 8.11 -8.33 -7.75
CA ARG A 937 7.31 -9.47 -7.29
C ARG A 937 7.42 -10.62 -8.26
N LEU A 938 7.87 -11.77 -7.75
CA LEU A 938 7.77 -13.02 -8.47
C LEU A 938 6.29 -13.42 -8.58
N HIS A 939 5.90 -13.91 -9.75
CA HIS A 939 4.55 -14.42 -9.99
C HIS A 939 4.54 -15.94 -9.75
N TYR A 940 3.73 -16.38 -8.80
CA TYR A 940 3.49 -17.79 -8.48
C TYR A 940 2.06 -17.96 -7.93
N PRO A 941 1.52 -19.18 -7.80
CA PRO A 941 0.18 -19.43 -7.25
C PRO A 941 -0.04 -18.73 -5.91
N GLU A 942 -1.24 -18.23 -5.69
CA GLU A 942 -1.59 -17.42 -4.52
C GLU A 942 -1.46 -18.16 -3.18
N ASP A 943 -1.51 -19.48 -3.21
CA ASP A 943 -1.29 -20.36 -2.06
C ASP A 943 0.18 -20.59 -1.72
N TRP A 944 1.11 -20.17 -2.57
CA TRP A 944 2.55 -20.22 -2.29
C TRP A 944 2.97 -18.96 -1.53
N HIS A 945 3.92 -19.10 -0.61
CA HIS A 945 4.35 -18.01 0.26
C HIS A 945 5.86 -17.86 0.24
N GLU A 946 6.35 -16.66 -0.10
CA GLU A 946 7.76 -16.34 0.08
C GLU A 946 8.06 -16.09 1.56
N VAL A 947 9.09 -16.73 2.07
CA VAL A 947 9.53 -16.63 3.48
C VAL A 947 10.81 -15.82 3.55
N SER A 948 10.81 -14.77 4.36
CA SER A 948 12.00 -13.95 4.58
C SER A 948 13.00 -14.69 5.47
N VAL A 949 14.24 -14.78 5.02
CA VAL A 949 15.36 -15.36 5.79
C VAL A 949 16.40 -14.27 6.01
N ALA A 950 16.82 -14.09 7.26
CA ALA A 950 17.91 -13.16 7.58
C ALA A 950 19.24 -13.73 7.07
N VAL A 951 19.97 -12.95 6.30
CA VAL A 951 21.28 -13.33 5.76
C VAL A 951 22.36 -12.57 6.49
N PRO A 952 23.35 -13.26 7.10
CA PRO A 952 24.51 -12.60 7.68
C PRO A 952 25.38 -11.98 6.58
N HIS A 953 25.98 -10.84 6.88
CA HIS A 953 26.95 -10.16 6.02
C HIS A 953 26.41 -9.66 4.68
N ASP A 954 25.62 -8.60 4.73
CA ASP A 954 25.07 -7.89 3.56
C ASP A 954 25.72 -6.49 3.46
N GLU A 955 26.97 -6.42 2.98
CA GLU A 955 27.63 -5.15 2.70
C GLU A 955 27.49 -4.79 1.23
N THR A 956 26.83 -3.67 0.94
CA THR A 956 26.78 -3.14 -0.42
C THR A 956 28.04 -2.32 -0.70
N ARG A 957 28.68 -2.52 -1.89
CA ARG A 957 29.82 -1.71 -2.33
C ARG A 957 29.39 -0.52 -3.18
N ILE A 958 28.13 -0.43 -3.53
CA ILE A 958 27.58 0.61 -4.38
C ILE A 958 26.44 1.32 -3.65
N CYS A 959 26.13 2.55 -4.06
CA CYS A 959 24.86 3.18 -3.73
C CYS A 959 23.79 2.69 -4.72
N CYS A 960 22.74 2.05 -4.21
CA CYS A 960 21.64 1.57 -5.03
C CYS A 960 20.35 2.34 -4.71
N VAL A 961 19.85 3.05 -5.69
CA VAL A 961 18.61 3.80 -5.58
C VAL A 961 17.50 3.05 -6.30
N GLN A 962 16.46 2.70 -5.57
CA GLN A 962 15.34 1.94 -6.10
C GLN A 962 14.03 2.71 -5.93
N VAL A 963 13.23 2.79 -6.97
CA VAL A 963 11.91 3.41 -6.98
C VAL A 963 10.86 2.33 -7.19
N PHE A 964 9.96 2.19 -6.24
CA PHE A 964 8.88 1.20 -6.25
C PHE A 964 7.54 1.91 -6.40
N PRO A 965 6.94 1.97 -7.60
CA PRO A 965 5.59 2.49 -7.77
C PRO A 965 4.56 1.47 -7.28
N TYR A 966 3.74 1.86 -6.32
CA TYR A 966 2.57 1.12 -5.85
C TYR A 966 1.31 1.91 -6.19
N ALA A 967 0.16 1.25 -6.21
CA ALA A 967 -1.13 1.89 -6.52
C ALA A 967 -1.48 3.08 -5.61
N THR A 968 -0.92 3.14 -4.41
CA THR A 968 -1.24 4.12 -3.36
C THR A 968 -0.10 5.06 -2.99
N GLY A 969 1.07 4.86 -3.55
CA GLY A 969 2.24 5.69 -3.26
C GLY A 969 3.50 5.10 -3.86
N THR A 970 4.40 5.95 -4.34
CA THR A 970 5.71 5.53 -4.80
C THR A 970 6.70 5.58 -3.63
N LYS A 971 7.36 4.45 -3.36
CA LYS A 971 8.42 4.36 -2.36
C LYS A 971 9.78 4.50 -3.03
N VAL A 972 10.60 5.38 -2.51
CA VAL A 972 12.01 5.52 -2.87
C VAL A 972 12.86 4.91 -1.76
N CYS A 973 13.81 4.07 -2.12
CA CYS A 973 14.79 3.45 -1.22
C CYS A 973 16.19 3.74 -1.74
N ILE A 974 17.07 4.23 -0.88
CA ILE A 974 18.47 4.53 -1.16
C ILE A 974 19.32 3.65 -0.24
N GLU A 975 19.92 2.60 -0.78
CA GLU A 975 20.85 1.74 -0.07
C GLU A 975 22.26 2.34 -0.15
N TYR A 976 22.94 2.42 0.97
CA TYR A 976 24.28 3.00 1.09
C TYR A 976 25.26 2.05 1.79
N ASN A 977 26.55 2.17 1.49
CA ASN A 977 27.60 1.29 2.03
C ASN A 977 28.21 1.79 3.35
N GLY A 978 27.85 2.98 3.80
CA GLY A 978 28.36 3.57 5.04
C GLY A 978 29.78 4.19 4.96
N THR A 979 30.48 3.97 3.86
CA THR A 979 31.84 4.51 3.63
C THR A 979 31.82 5.62 2.57
N SER A 980 31.95 5.30 1.29
CA SER A 980 31.87 6.29 0.20
C SER A 980 30.49 6.93 0.10
N TYR A 981 29.45 6.19 0.46
CA TYR A 981 28.06 6.61 0.54
C TYR A 981 27.60 6.47 1.99
N SER A 982 27.69 7.57 2.77
CA SER A 982 27.29 7.57 4.18
C SER A 982 25.76 7.67 4.35
N ARG A 983 25.29 7.37 5.57
CA ARG A 983 23.89 7.60 5.94
C ARG A 983 23.49 9.06 5.77
N SER A 984 24.36 10.00 6.17
CA SER A 984 24.09 11.45 6.05
C SER A 984 24.01 11.88 4.59
N GLY A 985 24.89 11.37 3.72
CA GLY A 985 24.86 11.63 2.29
C GLY A 985 23.61 11.07 1.60
N ALA A 986 23.25 9.83 1.94
CA ALA A 986 22.04 9.19 1.45
C ALA A 986 20.77 9.92 1.92
N GLN A 987 20.72 10.36 3.19
CA GLN A 987 19.61 11.13 3.74
C GLN A 987 19.50 12.51 3.07
N LEU A 988 20.63 13.20 2.88
CA LEU A 988 20.65 14.48 2.15
C LEU A 988 20.10 14.33 0.72
N LEU A 989 20.48 13.25 0.03
CA LEU A 989 19.93 12.95 -1.30
C LEU A 989 18.42 12.72 -1.24
N ALA A 990 17.94 11.93 -0.28
CA ALA A 990 16.50 11.67 -0.11
C ALA A 990 15.72 12.97 0.14
N ASP A 991 16.19 13.82 1.04
CA ASP A 991 15.54 15.09 1.39
C ASP A 991 15.53 16.06 0.21
N LYS A 992 16.66 16.18 -0.52
CA LYS A 992 16.76 17.03 -1.70
C LYS A 992 15.90 16.50 -2.87
N TRP A 993 15.84 15.19 -3.03
CA TRP A 993 15.00 14.58 -4.06
C TRP A 993 13.52 14.80 -3.77
N GLN A 994 13.08 14.54 -2.55
CA GLN A 994 11.71 14.85 -2.14
C GLN A 994 11.37 16.33 -2.33
N SER A 995 12.30 17.25 -2.03
CA SER A 995 12.14 18.69 -2.30
C SER A 995 11.96 18.97 -3.78
N VAL A 996 12.77 18.37 -4.66
CA VAL A 996 12.67 18.53 -6.13
C VAL A 996 11.33 18.03 -6.64
N VAL A 997 10.87 16.87 -6.17
CA VAL A 997 9.56 16.33 -6.55
C VAL A 997 8.45 17.30 -6.14
N CYS A 998 8.48 17.78 -4.88
CA CYS A 998 7.51 18.74 -4.37
C CYS A 998 7.54 20.06 -5.17
N GLU A 999 8.73 20.59 -5.51
CA GLU A 999 8.88 21.83 -6.29
C GLU A 999 8.24 21.69 -7.67
N ILE A 1000 8.49 20.59 -8.38
CA ILE A 1000 7.96 20.34 -9.74
C ILE A 1000 6.45 20.17 -9.69
N ILE A 1001 5.95 19.34 -8.78
CA ILE A 1001 4.51 19.09 -8.63
C ILE A 1001 3.81 20.38 -8.20
N ASN A 1002 4.33 21.10 -7.20
CA ASN A 1002 3.73 22.38 -6.75
C ASN A 1002 3.79 23.49 -7.82
N LYS A 1003 4.86 23.55 -8.63
CA LYS A 1003 4.96 24.49 -9.76
C LYS A 1003 3.91 24.14 -10.80
N HIS A 1004 3.73 22.87 -11.11
CA HIS A 1004 2.69 22.41 -12.03
C HIS A 1004 1.29 22.77 -11.50
N LEU A 1005 1.02 22.49 -10.23
CA LEU A 1005 -0.24 22.83 -9.58
C LEU A 1005 -0.52 24.35 -9.65
N LYS A 1006 0.50 25.20 -9.41
CA LYS A 1006 0.39 26.66 -9.52
C LYS A 1006 0.24 27.16 -10.97
N THR A 1007 0.85 26.47 -11.95
CA THR A 1007 0.79 26.87 -13.36
C THR A 1007 -0.60 26.54 -13.94
N THR A 1008 -1.19 25.45 -13.56
CA THR A 1008 -2.58 25.11 -13.86
C THR A 1008 -3.56 26.12 -13.25
N GLU A 1009 -3.19 26.78 -12.13
CA GLU A 1009 -3.97 27.89 -11.54
C GLU A 1009 -3.89 29.18 -12.35
N ASN A 1010 -2.70 29.52 -12.87
CA ASN A 1010 -2.48 30.80 -13.57
C ASN A 1010 -2.99 30.83 -15.03
N TYR A 1011 -3.13 29.68 -15.69
CA TYR A 1011 -3.75 29.62 -17.02
C TYR A 1011 -5.27 29.86 -16.97
N GLY A 1012 -5.91 29.69 -15.79
CA GLY A 1012 -7.29 30.10 -15.57
C GLY A 1012 -7.51 31.61 -15.39
N THR A 1013 -6.44 32.41 -15.27
CA THR A 1013 -6.54 33.86 -14.98
C THR A 1013 -6.09 34.76 -16.16
N GLN A 1014 -5.62 34.25 -17.30
CA GLN A 1014 -5.15 35.02 -18.43
C GLN A 1014 -6.04 34.98 -19.69
N GLU A 1015 -7.16 34.25 -19.64
CA GLU A 1015 -8.21 34.37 -20.67
C GLU A 1015 -9.47 35.04 -20.10
N ASN A 1016 -9.30 36.25 -19.59
CA ASN A 1016 -10.37 37.20 -19.29
C ASN A 1016 -10.05 38.52 -20.01
#